data_e7c473cf9d913d75c0b8b7d73c0a85ba
#
_entry.id   e7c473cf9d913d75c0b8b7d73c0a85ba
#
_cell.length_a   1.000
_cell.length_b   1.000
_cell.length_c   1.000
_cell.angle_alpha   90.00
_cell.angle_beta   90.00
_cell.angle_gamma   90.00
#
_symmetry.space_group_name_H-M   'P 1'
#
loop_
_entity.id
_entity.type
_entity.pdbx_description
1 polymer ?
#
loop_
_entity_poly.entity_id
_entity_poly.type
_entity_poly.pdbx_seq_one_letter_code
_entity_poly.pdbx_strand_id
1 'polypeptide(L)'
;MSKNTIDLGEQKDVEVYGARVHNLKNIDVSFPRNKLVVITGLSGSGKSSLAFDTIYAEGQRRYMETFSAYSRQFMGGMERPDVDKVSGLSPVISIEQKTTSKNPRSTVGTITEIYDFMRLLYARTADAFSYNTGEKMERMSEDQILDNIYKKYEELPVNILAPVVKGRKGHYRELFEQIRKQGYVKVRVDGEIQDLTAKMQVDRYKIHDIEIVVDRLIIDRKDHKRLIDSVQTAMRLGKGIIKISDKENNVSHFSRFLMCPTTGISYDEPQPNSFSFNSPYGACEQCDGLGYIFVVDKESVMPNPKLSIMNGGLAPLGEYRDIWMFQVIKALAKKYNFSLSTPIEKLGDDITDMLLNGSPDLLSVAVEYNKWNVQNYQITFDGIIKLLEEQQEKKGEGATDDMENFRKLKTCPTCHGARLKKESLHFKIDGKNIFELAEMDINSIKSWYVNLEDRLSERQNTIAKEILKEIRTRLGFLTDVGLNYLSLDRTAKTLSGGEAQRIRLATQIGSQLMNVMYILDEPSIGLHQRDNERLIGALKNLRDLGNTVLVVEHDKDMILEADYVIDVGPAAGLHGGQIVAEGTPQQILKSKTLTAAYLNGRKKIEIPAKRRAGNGHQLSLIKASGHNLKNVSVDFPLGKFIAVTGVSGSGKSSLITETLYPILNHHFFRAKKHPLAYEKINGLKEIDKVIEIDQAPIGRTPRSNPSTYTGVFSDIRNLYVQLPEAKIRGYKPGRFSFNVKGGRCETCQGAGMKVIEMNFLPDVHVPCEECGGRRYNRETLEVRYRGKSISDVLDMSIEDACAFFENMPVIFRKIKTLKDVGLGYITLGQSSTTLSGGEAQRVKLATELSKKDTGKTFYILDEPTTGLHFEDINVLLGVLNELVEKGNTVLVIEHNLDVVKVADWVIDLGEEGGAGGGKILFEGTPEGLIQNPISLTGKFLKKEMDI
;
A
#
# COMPACT_ATOMS: atom_id res chain seq x y z
N MET A 1 -30.35 46.31 -38.13
CA MET A 1 -29.33 45.31 -37.90
C MET A 1 -29.74 44.38 -36.75
N SER A 2 -30.35 43.25 -37.08
CA SER A 2 -30.76 42.22 -36.11
C SER A 2 -29.52 41.53 -35.55
N LYS A 3 -29.36 41.60 -34.24
CA LYS A 3 -28.37 40.77 -33.52
C LYS A 3 -28.84 39.28 -33.59
N ASN A 4 -28.27 38.52 -34.46
CA ASN A 4 -28.28 37.06 -34.36
C ASN A 4 -27.43 36.70 -33.17
N THR A 5 -28.01 36.57 -32.00
CA THR A 5 -27.48 35.77 -30.93
C THR A 5 -27.54 34.32 -31.42
N ILE A 6 -26.36 33.76 -31.72
CA ILE A 6 -26.21 32.31 -31.88
C ILE A 6 -26.52 31.74 -30.50
N ASP A 7 -27.67 31.17 -30.34
CA ASP A 7 -28.04 30.35 -29.20
C ASP A 7 -27.16 29.09 -29.30
N LEU A 8 -26.03 29.13 -28.59
CA LEU A 8 -25.22 27.96 -28.34
C LEU A 8 -25.99 27.14 -27.32
N GLY A 9 -27.01 26.41 -27.77
CA GLY A 9 -27.77 25.49 -26.93
C GLY A 9 -26.77 24.62 -26.17
N GLU A 10 -26.81 24.70 -24.84
CA GLU A 10 -26.01 23.82 -23.99
C GLU A 10 -26.25 22.38 -24.41
N GLN A 11 -25.20 21.72 -24.90
CA GLN A 11 -25.29 20.32 -25.32
C GLN A 11 -25.63 19.50 -24.06
N LYS A 12 -26.86 18.98 -24.01
CA LYS A 12 -27.43 18.32 -22.83
C LYS A 12 -26.91 16.91 -22.64
N ASP A 13 -26.40 16.28 -23.70
CA ASP A 13 -25.97 14.89 -23.70
C ASP A 13 -24.48 14.75 -24.10
N VAL A 14 -23.89 13.68 -23.63
CA VAL A 14 -22.61 13.16 -24.14
C VAL A 14 -22.94 12.15 -25.21
N GLU A 15 -22.39 12.35 -26.38
CA GLU A 15 -22.64 11.51 -27.55
C GLU A 15 -21.36 10.90 -28.06
N VAL A 16 -21.33 9.60 -28.24
CA VAL A 16 -20.21 8.81 -28.77
C VAL A 16 -20.72 8.14 -30.05
N TYR A 17 -20.05 8.35 -31.17
CA TYR A 17 -20.40 7.79 -32.46
C TYR A 17 -19.27 6.92 -33.00
N GLY A 18 -19.62 5.71 -33.47
CA GLY A 18 -18.70 4.82 -34.15
C GLY A 18 -17.54 4.32 -33.29
N ALA A 19 -17.75 3.98 -32.05
CA ALA A 19 -16.69 3.44 -31.21
C ALA A 19 -16.33 1.99 -31.58
N ARG A 20 -15.03 1.73 -31.87
CA ARG A 20 -14.50 0.45 -32.36
C ARG A 20 -13.29 -0.04 -31.55
N VAL A 21 -13.03 0.56 -30.38
CA VAL A 21 -11.91 0.19 -29.54
C VAL A 21 -12.08 -1.24 -29.00
N HIS A 22 -11.03 -2.06 -29.10
CA HIS A 22 -11.01 -3.47 -28.69
C HIS A 22 -12.14 -4.30 -29.31
N ASN A 23 -13.11 -4.74 -28.48
CA ASN A 23 -14.22 -5.57 -28.92
C ASN A 23 -15.49 -4.79 -29.26
N LEU A 24 -15.48 -3.46 -29.19
CA LEU A 24 -16.64 -2.63 -29.54
C LEU A 24 -16.96 -2.71 -31.04
N LYS A 25 -18.25 -2.89 -31.36
CA LYS A 25 -18.73 -3.16 -32.72
C LYS A 25 -19.33 -1.92 -33.39
N ASN A 26 -18.55 -0.86 -33.56
CA ASN A 26 -18.98 0.40 -34.18
C ASN A 26 -20.27 0.91 -33.53
N ILE A 27 -20.21 1.10 -32.22
CA ILE A 27 -21.38 1.46 -31.41
C ILE A 27 -21.58 2.97 -31.34
N ASP A 28 -22.85 3.36 -31.33
CA ASP A 28 -23.30 4.71 -31.01
C ASP A 28 -23.99 4.68 -29.66
N VAL A 29 -23.70 5.65 -28.77
CA VAL A 29 -24.32 5.76 -27.46
C VAL A 29 -24.43 7.22 -27.01
N SER A 30 -25.57 7.56 -26.41
CA SER A 30 -25.84 8.89 -25.88
C SER A 30 -26.33 8.79 -24.44
N PHE A 31 -25.82 9.64 -23.56
CA PHE A 31 -26.26 9.70 -22.17
C PHE A 31 -26.25 11.14 -21.62
N PRO A 32 -27.15 11.44 -20.67
CA PRO A 32 -27.34 12.81 -20.19
C PRO A 32 -26.15 13.28 -19.31
N ARG A 33 -25.80 14.55 -19.45
CA ARG A 33 -24.82 15.23 -18.56
C ARG A 33 -25.44 15.51 -17.19
N ASN A 34 -24.59 15.73 -16.20
CA ASN A 34 -24.96 16.05 -14.80
C ASN A 34 -25.87 14.96 -14.19
N LYS A 35 -25.59 13.72 -14.53
CA LYS A 35 -26.30 12.52 -14.05
C LYS A 35 -25.34 11.45 -13.58
N LEU A 36 -25.86 10.55 -12.74
CA LEU A 36 -25.19 9.31 -12.37
C LEU A 36 -25.54 8.26 -13.44
N VAL A 37 -24.55 7.93 -14.25
CA VAL A 37 -24.67 6.98 -15.38
C VAL A 37 -23.92 5.71 -15.02
N VAL A 38 -24.57 4.55 -15.09
CA VAL A 38 -23.96 3.25 -14.83
C VAL A 38 -23.82 2.46 -16.12
N ILE A 39 -22.58 2.02 -16.43
CA ILE A 39 -22.30 1.07 -17.51
C ILE A 39 -22.20 -0.31 -16.89
N THR A 40 -23.08 -1.23 -17.29
CA THR A 40 -23.14 -2.61 -16.79
C THR A 40 -23.09 -3.62 -17.93
N GLY A 41 -23.09 -4.92 -17.61
CA GLY A 41 -23.03 -6.04 -18.55
C GLY A 41 -22.03 -7.10 -18.16
N LEU A 42 -21.94 -8.20 -18.86
CA LEU A 42 -21.04 -9.33 -18.60
C LEU A 42 -19.57 -8.91 -18.50
N SER A 43 -18.76 -9.66 -17.74
CA SER A 43 -17.30 -9.50 -17.74
C SER A 43 -16.76 -9.70 -19.16
N GLY A 44 -15.89 -8.78 -19.63
CA GLY A 44 -15.37 -8.81 -21.02
C GLY A 44 -16.37 -8.39 -22.11
N SER A 45 -17.53 -7.79 -21.78
CA SER A 45 -18.49 -7.31 -22.77
C SER A 45 -18.07 -6.01 -23.48
N GLY A 46 -17.07 -5.27 -22.98
CA GLY A 46 -16.58 -4.01 -23.56
C GLY A 46 -16.87 -2.76 -22.73
N LYS A 47 -17.34 -2.90 -21.49
CA LYS A 47 -17.65 -1.78 -20.58
C LYS A 47 -16.45 -0.84 -20.36
N SER A 48 -15.32 -1.40 -19.97
CA SER A 48 -14.09 -0.63 -19.74
C SER A 48 -13.55 -0.04 -21.04
N SER A 49 -13.70 -0.73 -22.18
CA SER A 49 -13.33 -0.21 -23.49
C SER A 49 -14.15 1.02 -23.87
N LEU A 50 -15.44 1.07 -23.52
CA LEU A 50 -16.27 2.25 -23.72
C LEU A 50 -15.90 3.39 -22.74
N ALA A 51 -15.84 3.08 -21.42
CA ALA A 51 -15.64 4.09 -20.39
C ALA A 51 -14.22 4.67 -20.38
N PHE A 52 -13.20 3.81 -20.37
CA PHE A 52 -11.81 4.23 -20.20
C PHE A 52 -11.06 4.37 -21.53
N ASP A 53 -11.10 3.36 -22.38
CA ASP A 53 -10.30 3.35 -23.60
C ASP A 53 -10.93 4.22 -24.72
N THR A 54 -12.20 4.63 -24.60
CA THR A 54 -12.89 5.53 -25.54
C THR A 54 -13.18 6.90 -24.92
N ILE A 55 -14.08 6.98 -23.93
CA ILE A 55 -14.58 8.27 -23.40
C ILE A 55 -13.48 8.99 -22.61
N TYR A 56 -12.83 8.30 -21.66
CA TYR A 56 -11.74 8.90 -20.88
C TYR A 56 -10.54 9.25 -21.76
N ALA A 57 -10.10 8.33 -22.61
CA ALA A 57 -8.95 8.52 -23.48
C ALA A 57 -9.14 9.74 -24.42
N GLU A 58 -10.34 9.89 -25.02
CA GLU A 58 -10.62 11.06 -25.87
C GLU A 58 -10.73 12.36 -25.05
N GLY A 59 -11.32 12.32 -23.87
CA GLY A 59 -11.37 13.48 -22.97
C GLY A 59 -10.00 13.94 -22.50
N GLN A 60 -9.13 12.99 -22.13
CA GLN A 60 -7.74 13.26 -21.74
C GLN A 60 -6.93 13.79 -22.93
N ARG A 61 -7.09 13.21 -24.12
CA ARG A 61 -6.42 13.68 -25.36
C ARG A 61 -6.78 15.14 -25.65
N ARG A 62 -8.06 15.52 -25.58
CA ARG A 62 -8.51 16.92 -25.77
C ARG A 62 -7.93 17.86 -24.74
N TYR A 63 -7.89 17.43 -23.48
CA TYR A 63 -7.29 18.23 -22.43
C TYR A 63 -5.80 18.45 -22.69
N MET A 64 -5.06 17.42 -23.11
CA MET A 64 -3.63 17.53 -23.48
C MET A 64 -3.40 18.43 -24.69
N GLU A 65 -4.33 18.52 -25.63
CA GLU A 65 -4.23 19.43 -26.78
C GLU A 65 -4.25 20.91 -26.37
N THR A 66 -4.80 21.25 -25.21
CA THR A 66 -4.79 22.63 -24.68
C THR A 66 -3.41 23.08 -24.19
N PHE A 67 -2.46 22.15 -23.94
CA PHE A 67 -1.12 22.49 -23.53
C PHE A 67 -0.25 23.01 -24.67
N SER A 68 0.80 23.75 -24.32
CA SER A 68 1.78 24.25 -25.29
C SER A 68 2.47 23.09 -26.06
N ALA A 69 2.94 23.35 -27.27
CA ALA A 69 3.66 22.37 -28.08
C ALA A 69 4.90 21.81 -27.34
N TYR A 70 5.57 22.64 -26.55
CA TYR A 70 6.69 22.23 -25.70
C TYR A 70 6.27 21.22 -24.63
N SER A 71 5.21 21.50 -23.89
CA SER A 71 4.70 20.58 -22.85
C SER A 71 4.24 19.25 -23.45
N ARG A 72 3.57 19.27 -24.62
CA ARG A 72 3.14 18.06 -25.34
C ARG A 72 4.30 17.15 -25.75
N GLN A 73 5.44 17.73 -26.11
CA GLN A 73 6.63 16.96 -26.49
C GLN A 73 7.20 16.13 -25.33
N PHE A 74 7.09 16.61 -24.08
CA PHE A 74 7.51 15.88 -22.89
C PHE A 74 6.50 14.85 -22.38
N MET A 75 5.20 15.05 -22.68
CA MET A 75 4.13 14.19 -22.23
C MET A 75 3.83 13.02 -23.17
N GLY A 76 4.48 12.97 -24.35
CA GLY A 76 4.17 11.97 -25.37
C GLY A 76 2.86 12.26 -26.13
N GLY A 77 2.78 11.87 -27.39
CA GLY A 77 1.52 11.95 -28.16
C GLY A 77 0.57 10.84 -27.72
N MET A 78 -0.62 11.20 -27.23
CA MET A 78 -1.69 10.24 -27.05
C MET A 78 -2.31 9.87 -28.39
N GLU A 79 -2.39 8.59 -28.68
CA GLU A 79 -3.12 8.09 -29.85
C GLU A 79 -4.62 8.38 -29.67
N ARG A 80 -5.25 8.79 -30.77
CA ARG A 80 -6.70 8.98 -30.77
C ARG A 80 -7.37 7.61 -30.68
N PRO A 81 -8.33 7.40 -29.77
CA PRO A 81 -9.10 6.18 -29.76
C PRO A 81 -9.85 5.98 -31.10
N ASP A 82 -10.07 4.72 -31.49
CA ASP A 82 -10.82 4.39 -32.69
C ASP A 82 -12.31 4.68 -32.49
N VAL A 83 -12.66 5.95 -32.73
CA VAL A 83 -14.00 6.50 -32.59
C VAL A 83 -14.21 7.60 -33.64
N ASP A 84 -15.37 7.65 -34.23
CA ASP A 84 -15.66 8.66 -35.26
C ASP A 84 -15.78 10.05 -34.62
N LYS A 85 -16.60 10.20 -33.60
CA LYS A 85 -16.84 11.47 -32.92
C LYS A 85 -17.23 11.24 -31.45
N VAL A 86 -16.76 12.10 -30.57
CA VAL A 86 -17.29 12.25 -29.21
C VAL A 86 -17.65 13.71 -29.01
N SER A 87 -18.85 14.01 -28.52
CA SER A 87 -19.34 15.38 -28.25
C SER A 87 -19.89 15.48 -26.83
N GLY A 88 -19.98 16.69 -26.30
CA GLY A 88 -20.52 16.98 -24.97
C GLY A 88 -19.57 16.65 -23.79
N LEU A 89 -18.29 16.32 -24.03
CA LEU A 89 -17.34 16.02 -22.98
C LEU A 89 -17.02 17.26 -22.12
N SER A 90 -17.13 17.12 -20.82
CA SER A 90 -16.49 17.99 -19.82
C SER A 90 -15.05 17.52 -19.57
N PRO A 91 -14.21 18.28 -18.84
CA PRO A 91 -12.94 17.75 -18.35
C PRO A 91 -13.14 16.42 -17.63
N VAL A 92 -12.28 15.42 -17.93
CA VAL A 92 -12.46 14.06 -17.41
C VAL A 92 -11.47 13.73 -16.31
N ILE A 93 -11.93 13.07 -15.24
CA ILE A 93 -11.11 12.55 -14.14
C ILE A 93 -11.43 11.06 -13.99
N SER A 94 -10.39 10.22 -14.09
CA SER A 94 -10.50 8.77 -13.86
C SER A 94 -10.10 8.41 -12.44
N ILE A 95 -10.88 7.53 -11.83
CA ILE A 95 -10.61 6.96 -10.50
C ILE A 95 -10.57 5.43 -10.64
N GLU A 96 -9.39 4.93 -11.03
CA GLU A 96 -9.14 3.51 -11.26
C GLU A 96 -8.61 2.80 -10.00
N GLN A 97 -8.73 1.48 -9.98
CA GLN A 97 -8.30 0.61 -8.89
C GLN A 97 -6.78 0.37 -8.84
N LYS A 98 -6.11 0.37 -10.02
CA LYS A 98 -4.75 -0.18 -10.20
C LYS A 98 -3.58 0.65 -9.66
N THR A 99 -3.79 1.84 -9.15
CA THR A 99 -2.70 2.75 -8.79
C THR A 99 -2.55 2.93 -7.28
N THR A 100 -2.04 1.93 -6.58
CA THR A 100 -1.52 2.12 -5.22
C THR A 100 -0.13 2.75 -5.29
N SER A 101 0.08 3.85 -4.57
CA SER A 101 1.42 4.46 -4.46
C SER A 101 2.39 3.47 -3.83
N LYS A 102 3.52 3.21 -4.49
CA LYS A 102 4.60 2.37 -3.93
C LYS A 102 5.48 3.15 -2.93
N ASN A 103 5.28 4.46 -2.82
CA ASN A 103 6.06 5.30 -1.90
C ASN A 103 5.76 4.93 -0.44
N PRO A 104 6.74 4.49 0.36
CA PRO A 104 6.54 4.09 1.75
C PRO A 104 6.18 5.27 2.67
N ARG A 105 6.40 6.50 2.22
CA ARG A 105 6.06 7.72 2.96
C ARG A 105 4.66 8.25 2.68
N SER A 106 3.95 7.69 1.68
CA SER A 106 2.55 8.06 1.43
C SER A 106 1.64 7.41 2.46
N THR A 107 0.81 8.20 3.13
CA THR A 107 -0.19 7.76 4.11
C THR A 107 -1.57 8.26 3.74
N VAL A 108 -2.61 7.70 4.35
CA VAL A 108 -4.00 8.19 4.20
C VAL A 108 -4.05 9.70 4.44
N GLY A 109 -3.46 10.17 5.55
CA GLY A 109 -3.44 11.60 5.90
C GLY A 109 -2.76 12.49 4.89
N THR A 110 -1.68 12.02 4.22
CA THR A 110 -0.97 12.83 3.20
C THR A 110 -1.70 12.82 1.85
N ILE A 111 -2.34 11.71 1.47
CA ILE A 111 -3.10 11.62 0.21
C ILE A 111 -4.36 12.48 0.27
N THR A 112 -5.00 12.55 1.44
CA THR A 112 -6.22 13.35 1.68
C THR A 112 -5.94 14.81 2.07
N GLU A 113 -4.67 15.19 2.15
CA GLU A 113 -4.20 16.51 2.60
C GLU A 113 -4.58 16.85 4.06
N ILE A 114 -5.28 15.96 4.77
CA ILE A 114 -5.67 16.20 6.17
C ILE A 114 -4.44 16.43 7.04
N TYR A 115 -3.39 15.65 6.82
CA TYR A 115 -2.14 15.79 7.56
C TYR A 115 -1.46 17.14 7.34
N ASP A 116 -1.61 17.76 6.17
CA ASP A 116 -1.08 19.07 5.86
C ASP A 116 -1.80 20.17 6.67
N PHE A 117 -3.12 20.09 6.78
CA PHE A 117 -3.88 20.96 7.66
C PHE A 117 -3.57 20.71 9.15
N MET A 118 -3.37 19.45 9.56
CA MET A 118 -2.94 19.14 10.93
C MET A 118 -1.56 19.75 11.24
N ARG A 119 -0.58 19.65 10.32
CA ARG A 119 0.74 20.28 10.50
C ARG A 119 0.62 21.81 10.67
N LEU A 120 -0.24 22.44 9.88
CA LEU A 120 -0.50 23.88 9.99
C LEU A 120 -1.13 24.22 11.33
N LEU A 121 -2.14 23.44 11.77
CA LEU A 121 -2.80 23.61 13.06
C LEU A 121 -1.78 23.51 14.21
N TYR A 122 -0.98 22.45 14.25
CA TYR A 122 0.05 22.25 15.29
C TYR A 122 1.11 23.35 15.29
N ALA A 123 1.59 23.78 14.13
CA ALA A 123 2.57 24.85 14.04
C ALA A 123 2.05 26.19 14.57
N ARG A 124 0.73 26.42 14.56
CA ARG A 124 0.14 27.72 14.93
C ARG A 124 -0.51 27.72 16.30
N THR A 125 -0.99 26.58 16.80
CA THR A 125 -1.83 26.53 18.01
C THR A 125 -1.34 25.57 19.08
N ALA A 126 -0.39 24.66 18.79
CA ALA A 126 0.08 23.71 19.78
C ALA A 126 0.91 24.36 20.88
N ASP A 127 0.74 23.88 22.09
CA ASP A 127 1.59 24.18 23.23
C ASP A 127 2.82 23.26 23.21
N ALA A 128 4.00 23.83 23.50
CA ALA A 128 5.26 23.10 23.56
C ALA A 128 5.52 22.59 24.97
N PHE A 129 6.01 21.34 25.08
CA PHE A 129 6.39 20.70 26.32
C PHE A 129 7.82 20.18 26.25
N SER A 130 8.56 20.23 27.34
CA SER A 130 9.91 19.68 27.42
C SER A 130 9.91 18.15 27.35
N TYR A 131 10.71 17.56 26.45
CA TYR A 131 10.81 16.09 26.33
C TYR A 131 11.49 15.41 27.52
N ASN A 132 12.20 16.20 28.39
CA ASN A 132 12.86 15.67 29.58
C ASN A 132 11.99 15.73 30.82
N THR A 133 11.28 16.84 31.03
CA THR A 133 10.52 17.12 32.26
C THR A 133 9.00 17.08 32.09
N GLY A 134 8.52 17.15 30.85
CA GLY A 134 7.08 17.27 30.58
C GLY A 134 6.50 18.66 30.91
N GLU A 135 7.31 19.61 31.37
CA GLU A 135 6.87 20.96 31.69
C GLU A 135 6.53 21.75 30.43
N LYS A 136 5.52 22.61 30.52
CA LYS A 136 5.14 23.52 29.44
C LYS A 136 6.26 24.53 29.21
N MET A 137 6.64 24.71 27.96
CA MET A 137 7.64 25.69 27.56
C MET A 137 7.02 27.06 27.40
N GLU A 138 7.77 28.09 27.79
CA GLU A 138 7.32 29.48 27.76
C GLU A 138 8.22 30.33 26.86
N ARG A 139 7.60 31.34 26.25
CA ARG A 139 8.29 32.47 25.62
C ARG A 139 8.19 33.63 26.53
N MET A 140 9.26 34.38 26.72
CA MET A 140 9.25 35.55 27.53
C MET A 140 9.59 36.76 26.66
N SER A 141 8.79 37.82 26.76
CA SER A 141 9.20 39.15 26.27
C SER A 141 10.31 39.72 27.15
N GLU A 142 11.04 40.72 26.65
CA GLU A 142 12.11 41.36 27.44
C GLU A 142 11.55 41.88 28.78
N ASP A 143 10.37 42.47 28.77
CA ASP A 143 9.71 42.98 29.98
C ASP A 143 9.37 41.84 30.96
N GLN A 144 8.87 40.75 30.46
CA GLN A 144 8.59 39.54 31.27
C GLN A 144 9.86 38.91 31.85
N ILE A 145 10.96 38.95 31.09
CA ILE A 145 12.25 38.49 31.58
C ILE A 145 12.74 39.39 32.72
N LEU A 146 12.64 40.69 32.55
CA LEU A 146 13.01 41.65 33.59
C LEU A 146 12.14 41.48 34.83
N ASP A 147 10.83 41.37 34.70
CA ASP A 147 9.92 41.11 35.81
C ASP A 147 10.23 39.84 36.57
N ASN A 148 10.56 38.76 35.87
CA ASN A 148 10.93 37.49 36.47
C ASN A 148 12.30 37.57 37.19
N ILE A 149 13.25 38.36 36.63
CA ILE A 149 14.55 38.58 37.27
C ILE A 149 14.33 39.37 38.59
N TYR A 150 13.50 40.41 38.61
CA TYR A 150 13.17 41.11 39.83
C TYR A 150 12.47 40.23 40.86
N LYS A 151 11.44 39.46 40.44
CA LYS A 151 10.72 38.55 41.36
C LYS A 151 11.62 37.50 42.02
N LYS A 152 12.64 37.02 41.28
CA LYS A 152 13.45 35.89 41.76
C LYS A 152 14.74 36.33 42.44
N TYR A 153 15.31 37.48 42.07
CA TYR A 153 16.68 37.86 42.44
C TYR A 153 16.78 39.26 43.07
N GLU A 154 15.66 39.89 43.49
CA GLU A 154 15.67 41.22 44.13
C GLU A 154 16.65 41.21 45.34
N GLU A 155 17.51 42.23 45.41
CA GLU A 155 18.59 42.39 46.40
C GLU A 155 19.68 41.32 46.38
N LEU A 156 19.65 40.35 45.44
CA LEU A 156 20.68 39.31 45.35
C LEU A 156 21.75 39.67 44.29
N PRO A 157 23.02 39.35 44.55
CA PRO A 157 24.05 39.48 43.54
C PRO A 157 24.01 38.35 42.55
N VAL A 158 23.99 38.67 41.28
CA VAL A 158 23.87 37.73 40.16
C VAL A 158 24.92 38.02 39.08
N ASN A 159 25.19 36.99 38.29
CA ASN A 159 25.92 37.11 37.02
C ASN A 159 24.94 36.97 35.87
N ILE A 160 24.96 37.94 34.95
CA ILE A 160 24.22 37.87 33.70
C ILE A 160 25.10 37.23 32.64
N LEU A 161 24.66 36.12 32.08
CA LEU A 161 25.45 35.25 31.22
C LEU A 161 24.79 35.15 29.81
N ALA A 162 25.63 35.26 28.79
CA ALA A 162 25.23 35.02 27.40
C ALA A 162 25.81 33.70 26.90
N PRO A 163 24.99 32.66 26.61
CA PRO A 163 25.46 31.40 26.07
C PRO A 163 25.91 31.55 24.61
N VAL A 164 27.16 31.20 24.28
CA VAL A 164 27.72 31.27 22.92
C VAL A 164 28.11 29.91 22.36
N VAL A 165 28.36 28.91 23.20
CA VAL A 165 28.55 27.50 22.82
C VAL A 165 27.72 26.65 23.76
N LYS A 166 26.96 25.69 23.20
CA LYS A 166 26.15 24.74 23.95
C LYS A 166 26.39 23.32 23.43
N GLY A 167 27.00 22.48 24.28
CA GLY A 167 27.14 21.04 24.03
C GLY A 167 27.97 20.68 22.79
N ARG A 168 29.05 21.41 22.46
CA ARG A 168 29.83 21.16 21.26
C ARG A 168 31.32 20.92 21.56
N LYS A 169 31.94 20.02 20.80
CA LYS A 169 33.37 19.76 20.83
C LYS A 169 34.12 20.87 20.09
N GLY A 170 35.34 21.22 20.58
CA GLY A 170 36.20 22.21 19.95
C GLY A 170 37.15 22.88 20.92
N HIS A 171 38.26 23.45 20.46
CA HIS A 171 39.27 24.15 21.32
C HIS A 171 38.90 25.61 21.58
N TYR A 172 38.03 26.22 20.80
CA TYR A 172 37.45 27.58 20.93
C TYR A 172 38.39 28.75 21.12
N ARG A 173 39.65 28.60 20.78
CA ARG A 173 40.68 29.63 20.95
C ARG A 173 40.30 30.94 20.25
N GLU A 174 39.84 30.87 19.00
CA GLU A 174 39.45 32.06 18.23
C GLU A 174 38.23 32.75 18.85
N LEU A 175 37.28 32.00 19.36
CA LEU A 175 36.10 32.51 20.05
C LEU A 175 36.49 33.28 21.29
N PHE A 176 37.38 32.72 22.15
CA PHE A 176 37.88 33.41 23.34
C PHE A 176 38.63 34.71 23.00
N GLU A 177 39.42 34.73 21.94
CA GLU A 177 40.09 35.95 21.46
C GLU A 177 39.09 37.00 20.96
N GLN A 178 38.04 36.60 20.25
CA GLN A 178 36.95 37.50 19.82
C GLN A 178 36.23 38.11 21.01
N ILE A 179 35.82 37.28 21.99
CA ILE A 179 35.14 37.75 23.21
C ILE A 179 36.05 38.77 23.97
N ARG A 180 37.34 38.52 24.07
CA ARG A 180 38.29 39.44 24.70
C ARG A 180 38.43 40.76 23.95
N LYS A 181 38.46 40.73 22.62
CA LYS A 181 38.50 41.95 21.77
C LYS A 181 37.22 42.79 21.91
N GLN A 182 36.11 42.19 22.26
CA GLN A 182 34.85 42.87 22.55
C GLN A 182 34.79 43.49 23.94
N GLY A 183 35.84 43.32 24.75
CA GLY A 183 36.00 43.97 26.06
C GLY A 183 35.52 43.12 27.26
N TYR A 184 35.10 41.87 27.05
CA TYR A 184 34.72 41.02 28.17
C TYR A 184 35.94 40.39 28.80
N VAL A 185 35.90 40.29 30.14
CA VAL A 185 37.02 39.83 30.97
C VAL A 185 36.84 38.47 31.57
N LYS A 186 35.60 37.95 31.60
CA LYS A 186 35.27 36.66 32.22
C LYS A 186 34.34 35.87 31.33
N VAL A 187 34.56 34.56 31.35
CA VAL A 187 33.69 33.55 30.74
C VAL A 187 33.35 32.47 31.77
N ARG A 188 32.23 31.82 31.58
CA ARG A 188 31.88 30.60 32.32
C ARG A 188 32.01 29.44 31.36
N VAL A 189 32.89 28.49 31.70
CA VAL A 189 33.18 27.29 30.91
C VAL A 189 32.79 26.08 31.73
N ASP A 190 31.94 25.25 31.22
CA ASP A 190 31.46 24.00 31.87
C ASP A 190 30.97 24.21 33.30
N GLY A 191 30.37 25.36 33.56
CA GLY A 191 29.83 25.72 34.90
C GLY A 191 30.78 26.52 35.79
N GLU A 192 32.04 26.72 35.42
CA GLU A 192 33.03 27.46 36.21
C GLU A 192 33.36 28.81 35.57
N ILE A 193 33.32 29.89 36.38
CA ILE A 193 33.69 31.25 35.94
C ILE A 193 35.21 31.40 35.98
N GLN A 194 35.80 31.72 34.83
CA GLN A 194 37.24 31.85 34.64
C GLN A 194 37.56 33.21 34.01
N ASP A 195 38.75 33.73 34.32
CA ASP A 195 39.26 34.93 33.69
C ASP A 195 39.75 34.66 32.26
N LEU A 196 39.41 35.53 31.35
CA LEU A 196 39.73 35.40 29.94
C LEU A 196 41.17 35.79 29.66
N THR A 197 42.07 34.79 29.59
CA THR A 197 43.49 35.02 29.35
C THR A 197 43.86 34.97 27.88
N ALA A 198 45.02 35.57 27.52
CA ALA A 198 45.53 35.47 26.15
C ALA A 198 45.83 34.01 25.78
N LYS A 199 45.43 33.59 24.59
CA LYS A 199 45.58 32.22 24.10
C LYS A 199 44.79 31.14 24.88
N MET A 200 43.74 31.52 25.62
CA MET A 200 42.86 30.56 26.31
C MET A 200 42.27 29.57 25.29
N GLN A 201 42.25 28.31 25.68
CA GLN A 201 41.67 27.23 24.89
C GLN A 201 41.16 26.12 25.82
N VAL A 202 40.20 25.32 25.37
CA VAL A 202 39.65 24.15 26.06
C VAL A 202 39.99 22.87 25.31
N ASP A 203 39.75 21.70 25.91
CA ASP A 203 40.07 20.42 25.37
C ASP A 203 39.22 20.13 24.09
N ARG A 204 39.86 19.94 22.96
CA ARG A 204 39.25 19.75 21.66
C ARG A 204 38.26 18.54 21.59
N TYR A 205 38.52 17.53 22.39
CA TYR A 205 37.80 16.26 22.32
C TYR A 205 36.62 16.17 23.31
N LYS A 206 36.52 17.10 24.25
CA LYS A 206 35.45 17.20 25.23
C LYS A 206 34.30 18.07 24.68
N ILE A 207 33.12 17.83 25.21
CA ILE A 207 31.92 18.66 24.94
C ILE A 207 31.99 19.83 25.95
N HIS A 208 31.78 21.05 25.45
CA HIS A 208 31.87 22.27 26.25
C HIS A 208 30.61 23.12 26.15
N ASP A 209 30.27 23.77 27.26
CA ASP A 209 29.32 24.88 27.33
C ASP A 209 30.12 26.16 27.69
N ILE A 210 29.96 27.20 26.86
CA ILE A 210 30.69 28.47 27.07
C ILE A 210 29.70 29.61 27.10
N GLU A 211 29.70 30.37 28.18
CA GLU A 211 28.91 31.59 28.37
C GLU A 211 29.82 32.80 28.63
N ILE A 212 29.45 33.93 28.05
CA ILE A 212 30.09 35.20 28.33
C ILE A 212 29.47 35.79 29.61
N VAL A 213 30.28 36.18 30.58
CA VAL A 213 29.80 36.95 31.73
C VAL A 213 29.68 38.41 31.29
N VAL A 214 28.41 38.82 31.00
CA VAL A 214 28.12 40.17 30.49
C VAL A 214 28.19 41.21 31.57
N ASP A 215 27.59 40.93 32.72
CA ASP A 215 27.61 41.83 33.86
C ASP A 215 27.51 41.07 35.21
N ARG A 216 27.95 41.74 36.28
CA ARG A 216 27.83 41.28 37.66
C ARG A 216 27.23 42.40 38.48
N LEU A 217 25.99 42.24 38.91
CA LEU A 217 25.28 43.30 39.64
C LEU A 217 24.38 42.71 40.73
N ILE A 218 24.06 43.57 41.69
CA ILE A 218 22.99 43.31 42.65
C ILE A 218 21.70 43.81 42.02
N ILE A 219 20.66 43.02 42.02
CA ILE A 219 19.35 43.38 41.42
C ILE A 219 18.68 44.40 42.33
N ASP A 220 18.73 45.65 41.97
CA ASP A 220 18.04 46.74 42.65
C ASP A 220 17.20 47.55 41.64
N ARG A 221 15.98 47.93 42.01
CA ARG A 221 15.10 48.74 41.16
C ARG A 221 15.66 50.13 40.87
N LYS A 222 16.61 50.62 41.71
CA LYS A 222 17.32 51.88 41.48
C LYS A 222 18.24 51.82 40.26
N ASP A 223 18.81 50.66 39.98
CA ASP A 223 19.73 50.44 38.86
C ASP A 223 19.00 49.85 37.62
N HIS A 224 17.71 50.14 37.47
CA HIS A 224 16.84 49.59 36.40
C HIS A 224 17.44 49.71 35.00
N LYS A 225 18.03 50.91 34.69
CA LYS A 225 18.63 51.11 33.36
C LYS A 225 19.81 50.18 33.09
N ARG A 226 20.70 49.98 34.04
CA ARG A 226 21.86 49.10 33.93
C ARG A 226 21.43 47.63 33.71
N LEU A 227 20.40 47.19 34.42
CA LEU A 227 19.83 45.87 34.25
C LEU A 227 19.28 45.65 32.83
N ILE A 228 18.52 46.61 32.32
CA ILE A 228 18.00 46.57 30.94
C ILE A 228 19.13 46.50 29.93
N ASP A 229 20.13 47.38 30.02
CA ASP A 229 21.26 47.41 29.09
C ASP A 229 22.07 46.11 29.13
N SER A 230 22.24 45.52 30.31
CA SER A 230 22.95 44.22 30.49
C SER A 230 22.15 43.07 29.96
N VAL A 231 20.82 43.01 30.21
CA VAL A 231 19.91 41.98 29.67
C VAL A 231 19.84 42.06 28.13
N GLN A 232 19.69 43.27 27.56
CA GLN A 232 19.69 43.46 26.12
C GLN A 232 21.00 43.06 25.46
N THR A 233 22.14 43.39 26.09
CA THR A 233 23.46 42.97 25.61
C THR A 233 23.62 41.48 25.67
N ALA A 234 23.23 40.83 26.78
CA ALA A 234 23.28 39.37 26.91
C ALA A 234 22.35 38.68 25.91
N MET A 235 21.13 39.19 25.66
CA MET A 235 20.22 38.67 24.66
C MET A 235 20.78 38.78 23.26
N ARG A 236 21.45 39.89 22.91
CA ARG A 236 22.10 40.03 21.60
C ARG A 236 23.22 39.03 21.40
N LEU A 237 24.11 38.87 22.38
CA LEU A 237 25.26 37.96 22.34
C LEU A 237 24.82 36.48 22.37
N GLY A 238 23.88 36.16 23.23
CA GLY A 238 23.29 34.82 23.38
C GLY A 238 22.21 34.51 22.36
N LYS A 239 22.04 35.32 21.29
CA LYS A 239 21.06 35.13 20.23
C LYS A 239 19.64 34.89 20.73
N GLY A 240 19.19 35.67 21.71
CA GLY A 240 17.87 35.59 22.30
C GLY A 240 17.76 34.69 23.55
N ILE A 241 18.87 34.16 24.05
CA ILE A 241 18.94 33.35 25.25
C ILE A 241 19.86 34.03 26.27
N ILE A 242 19.43 34.09 27.52
CA ILE A 242 20.27 34.53 28.65
C ILE A 242 20.17 33.53 29.78
N LYS A 243 21.23 33.48 30.58
CA LYS A 243 21.25 32.74 31.84
C LYS A 243 21.58 33.70 32.96
N ILE A 244 20.99 33.50 34.13
CA ILE A 244 21.28 34.25 35.36
C ILE A 244 21.80 33.23 36.39
N SER A 245 23.00 33.40 36.92
CA SER A 245 23.50 32.59 38.02
C SER A 245 23.62 33.40 39.30
N ASP A 246 23.20 32.82 40.42
CA ASP A 246 23.40 33.36 41.76
C ASP A 246 24.82 33.02 42.34
N LYS A 247 25.06 33.39 43.58
CA LYS A 247 26.30 33.08 44.28
C LYS A 247 26.53 31.58 44.51
N GLU A 248 25.47 30.82 44.63
CA GLU A 248 25.49 29.37 44.84
C GLU A 248 25.61 28.59 43.50
N ASN A 249 25.79 29.32 42.40
CA ASN A 249 25.86 28.77 41.03
C ASN A 249 24.55 28.12 40.53
N ASN A 250 23.38 28.42 41.17
CA ASN A 250 22.07 28.04 40.59
C ASN A 250 21.81 28.90 39.37
N VAL A 251 21.41 28.25 38.28
CA VAL A 251 21.21 28.93 36.99
C VAL A 251 19.74 28.95 36.60
N SER A 252 19.24 30.15 36.33
CA SER A 252 17.96 30.34 35.68
C SER A 252 18.13 30.68 34.20
N HIS A 253 17.31 30.13 33.39
CA HIS A 253 17.31 30.29 31.94
C HIS A 253 16.14 31.18 31.49
N PHE A 254 16.41 32.16 30.64
CA PHE A 254 15.40 33.01 30.05
C PHE A 254 15.62 33.12 28.53
N SER A 255 14.56 33.14 27.77
CA SER A 255 14.65 33.09 26.32
C SER A 255 13.45 33.77 25.64
N ARG A 256 13.71 34.37 24.50
CA ARG A 256 12.68 34.82 23.56
C ARG A 256 12.06 33.65 22.79
N PHE A 257 12.72 32.47 22.77
CA PHE A 257 12.26 31.26 22.14
C PHE A 257 11.55 30.38 23.17
N LEU A 258 10.87 29.34 22.67
CA LEU A 258 10.28 28.30 23.51
C LEU A 258 11.39 27.60 24.30
N MET A 259 11.36 27.71 25.61
CA MET A 259 12.36 27.13 26.50
C MET A 259 11.72 26.55 27.75
N CYS A 260 12.25 25.41 28.19
CA CYS A 260 11.92 24.85 29.49
C CYS A 260 12.56 25.68 30.60
N PRO A 261 11.80 26.23 31.54
CA PRO A 261 12.35 27.09 32.62
C PRO A 261 13.38 26.37 33.51
N THR A 262 13.18 25.04 33.74
CA THR A 262 14.00 24.25 34.64
C THR A 262 15.29 23.76 33.97
N THR A 263 15.23 23.24 32.75
CA THR A 263 16.38 22.58 32.10
C THR A 263 17.11 23.45 31.08
N GLY A 264 16.50 24.57 30.66
CA GLY A 264 17.04 25.43 29.61
C GLY A 264 17.09 24.78 28.23
N ILE A 265 16.37 23.64 28.02
CA ILE A 265 16.15 23.06 26.69
C ILE A 265 15.27 24.01 25.91
N SER A 266 15.69 24.39 24.71
CA SER A 266 14.94 25.29 23.83
C SER A 266 14.57 24.59 22.53
N TYR A 267 13.36 24.88 22.04
CA TYR A 267 12.90 24.44 20.71
C TYR A 267 12.90 25.62 19.75
N ASP A 268 13.18 25.32 18.52
CA ASP A 268 12.97 26.28 17.43
C ASP A 268 11.48 26.63 17.32
N GLU A 269 11.18 27.76 16.69
CA GLU A 269 9.80 28.14 16.41
C GLU A 269 9.16 27.12 15.48
N PRO A 270 8.01 26.53 15.88
CA PRO A 270 7.39 25.46 15.11
C PRO A 270 6.90 25.98 13.76
N GLN A 271 7.38 25.35 12.71
CA GLN A 271 6.92 25.56 11.35
C GLN A 271 6.14 24.31 10.88
N PRO A 272 5.25 24.39 9.88
CA PRO A 272 4.58 23.21 9.36
C PRO A 272 5.54 22.07 8.95
N ASN A 273 6.75 22.40 8.49
CA ASN A 273 7.79 21.45 8.13
C ASN A 273 8.39 20.72 9.34
N SER A 274 8.31 21.28 10.55
CA SER A 274 8.75 20.64 11.79
C SER A 274 7.88 19.41 12.15
N PHE A 275 6.66 19.36 11.63
CA PHE A 275 5.71 18.25 11.81
C PHE A 275 5.61 17.34 10.58
N SER A 276 6.50 17.50 9.59
CA SER A 276 6.51 16.67 8.38
C SER A 276 7.57 15.58 8.48
N PHE A 277 7.14 14.33 8.40
CA PHE A 277 8.05 13.19 8.30
C PHE A 277 8.68 13.04 6.89
N ASN A 278 8.26 13.85 5.91
CA ASN A 278 8.87 13.94 4.58
C ASN A 278 9.90 15.08 4.48
N SER A 279 10.11 15.81 5.57
CA SER A 279 11.05 16.93 5.65
C SER A 279 12.18 16.62 6.64
N PRO A 280 13.44 16.92 6.33
CA PRO A 280 14.56 16.71 7.25
C PRO A 280 14.44 17.52 8.54
N TYR A 281 13.61 18.56 8.55
CA TYR A 281 13.35 19.37 9.75
C TYR A 281 12.52 18.63 10.80
N GLY A 282 11.57 17.79 10.35
CA GLY A 282 10.65 17.07 11.23
C GLY A 282 10.88 15.56 11.31
N ALA A 283 11.52 14.96 10.30
CA ALA A 283 11.73 13.52 10.22
C ALA A 283 12.67 12.99 11.34
N CYS A 284 12.35 11.84 11.89
CA CYS A 284 13.23 11.12 12.81
C CYS A 284 14.54 10.76 12.09
N GLU A 285 15.67 11.12 12.66
CA GLU A 285 17.01 10.97 12.06
C GLU A 285 17.41 9.50 11.87
N GLN A 286 16.94 8.59 12.73
CA GLN A 286 17.29 7.18 12.65
C GLN A 286 16.54 6.42 11.53
N CYS A 287 15.26 6.72 11.32
CA CYS A 287 14.43 6.02 10.32
C CYS A 287 14.10 6.90 9.11
N ASP A 288 14.65 8.10 9.04
CA ASP A 288 14.41 9.07 7.96
C ASP A 288 12.91 9.26 7.63
N GLY A 289 12.09 9.33 8.69
CA GLY A 289 10.64 9.51 8.56
C GLY A 289 9.84 8.28 8.17
N LEU A 290 10.43 7.08 8.13
CA LEU A 290 9.72 5.85 7.78
C LEU A 290 8.93 5.25 8.96
N GLY A 291 9.34 5.51 10.22
CA GLY A 291 8.74 4.93 11.42
C GLY A 291 9.23 3.52 11.74
N TYR A 292 9.94 2.88 10.83
CA TYR A 292 10.53 1.56 11.00
C TYR A 292 11.95 1.52 10.43
N ILE A 293 12.71 0.54 10.84
CA ILE A 293 14.03 0.23 10.31
C ILE A 293 14.06 -1.21 9.81
N PHE A 294 14.91 -1.46 8.82
CA PHE A 294 15.17 -2.81 8.35
C PHE A 294 16.26 -3.42 9.22
N VAL A 295 15.99 -4.58 9.78
CA VAL A 295 16.94 -5.34 10.58
C VAL A 295 17.09 -6.72 9.94
N VAL A 296 18.33 -7.16 9.79
CA VAL A 296 18.60 -8.54 9.39
C VAL A 296 18.39 -9.44 10.59
N ASP A 297 17.53 -10.44 10.45
CA ASP A 297 17.15 -11.34 11.53
C ASP A 297 17.95 -12.64 11.49
N LYS A 298 18.41 -13.10 12.65
CA LYS A 298 19.15 -14.36 12.81
C LYS A 298 18.39 -15.55 12.17
N GLU A 299 17.10 -15.63 12.42
CA GLU A 299 16.25 -16.72 11.90
C GLU A 299 16.13 -16.70 10.35
N SER A 300 16.15 -15.51 9.74
CA SER A 300 16.14 -15.38 8.29
C SER A 300 17.48 -15.78 7.65
N VAL A 301 18.60 -15.48 8.35
CA VAL A 301 19.95 -15.87 7.91
C VAL A 301 20.19 -17.36 8.10
N MET A 302 19.67 -17.94 9.19
CA MET A 302 19.83 -19.34 9.58
C MET A 302 18.46 -20.01 9.79
N PRO A 303 17.65 -20.21 8.75
CA PRO A 303 16.25 -20.65 8.88
C PRO A 303 16.12 -22.12 9.32
N ASN A 304 17.14 -22.94 9.12
CA ASN A 304 17.15 -24.32 9.53
C ASN A 304 18.47 -24.68 10.25
N PRO A 305 18.48 -24.62 11.58
CA PRO A 305 19.70 -24.89 12.37
C PRO A 305 20.21 -26.33 12.27
N LYS A 306 19.42 -27.26 11.72
CA LYS A 306 19.85 -28.65 11.47
C LYS A 306 20.71 -28.79 10.23
N LEU A 307 20.72 -27.78 9.34
CA LEU A 307 21.61 -27.76 8.19
C LEU A 307 23.02 -27.31 8.62
N SER A 308 24.03 -27.85 7.94
CA SER A 308 25.40 -27.37 8.04
C SER A 308 25.63 -26.18 7.11
N ILE A 309 26.69 -25.42 7.32
CA ILE A 309 27.11 -24.32 6.44
C ILE A 309 27.32 -24.83 5.00
N MET A 310 27.89 -26.03 4.83
CA MET A 310 28.07 -26.65 3.50
C MET A 310 26.76 -26.92 2.79
N ASN A 311 25.72 -27.28 3.52
CA ASN A 311 24.40 -27.65 2.98
C ASN A 311 23.40 -26.49 3.00
N GLY A 312 23.88 -25.24 2.95
CA GLY A 312 23.03 -24.04 2.87
C GLY A 312 22.45 -23.59 4.20
N GLY A 313 23.04 -23.95 5.33
CA GLY A 313 22.62 -23.49 6.65
C GLY A 313 22.68 -21.96 6.82
N LEU A 314 23.54 -21.29 6.04
CA LEU A 314 23.56 -19.83 5.89
C LEU A 314 22.79 -19.46 4.61
N ALA A 315 21.50 -19.22 4.73
CA ALA A 315 20.58 -19.00 3.61
C ALA A 315 21.01 -17.90 2.60
N PRO A 316 21.62 -16.76 3.00
CA PRO A 316 22.10 -15.76 2.05
C PRO A 316 23.22 -16.23 1.13
N LEU A 317 24.00 -17.24 1.55
CA LEU A 317 25.11 -17.80 0.77
C LEU A 317 24.70 -19.04 -0.02
N GLY A 318 23.63 -19.72 0.40
CA GLY A 318 23.17 -20.99 -0.18
C GLY A 318 24.10 -22.16 0.13
N GLU A 319 24.03 -23.22 -0.71
CA GLU A 319 24.95 -24.36 -0.63
C GLU A 319 26.38 -23.94 -0.97
N TYR A 320 27.35 -24.71 -0.46
CA TYR A 320 28.76 -24.42 -0.65
C TYR A 320 29.13 -24.26 -2.14
N ARG A 321 29.77 -23.14 -2.44
CA ARG A 321 30.37 -22.81 -3.73
C ARG A 321 31.75 -22.25 -3.51
N ASP A 322 32.62 -22.36 -4.47
CA ASP A 322 33.98 -21.83 -4.39
C ASP A 322 33.96 -20.31 -4.69
N ILE A 323 33.42 -19.55 -3.74
CA ILE A 323 33.36 -18.07 -3.78
C ILE A 323 34.17 -17.51 -2.61
N TRP A 324 34.64 -16.26 -2.76
CA TRP A 324 35.45 -15.57 -1.77
C TRP A 324 34.90 -15.68 -0.34
N MET A 325 33.57 -15.51 -0.17
CA MET A 325 32.96 -15.54 1.15
C MET A 325 33.13 -16.91 1.85
N PHE A 326 32.99 -18.02 1.12
CA PHE A 326 33.23 -19.34 1.69
C PHE A 326 34.70 -19.60 2.03
N GLN A 327 35.66 -18.97 1.33
CA GLN A 327 37.08 -19.02 1.70
C GLN A 327 37.36 -18.27 3.01
N VAL A 328 36.67 -17.11 3.22
CA VAL A 328 36.74 -16.37 4.48
C VAL A 328 36.17 -17.20 5.64
N ILE A 329 35.00 -17.82 5.44
CA ILE A 329 34.37 -18.68 6.48
C ILE A 329 35.23 -19.92 6.75
N LYS A 330 35.93 -20.50 5.74
CA LYS A 330 36.92 -21.57 5.97
C LYS A 330 38.09 -21.11 6.83
N ALA A 331 38.61 -19.90 6.60
CA ALA A 331 39.66 -19.34 7.41
C ALA A 331 39.20 -19.13 8.87
N LEU A 332 37.97 -18.64 9.06
CA LEU A 332 37.31 -18.53 10.36
C LEU A 332 37.20 -19.91 11.04
N ALA A 333 36.68 -20.91 10.30
CA ALA A 333 36.53 -22.28 10.79
C ALA A 333 37.85 -22.89 11.24
N LYS A 334 38.94 -22.67 10.48
CA LYS A 334 40.30 -23.13 10.85
C LYS A 334 40.81 -22.44 12.12
N LYS A 335 40.56 -21.12 12.26
CA LYS A 335 41.04 -20.35 13.43
C LYS A 335 40.33 -20.76 14.71
N TYR A 336 39.01 -20.92 14.68
CA TYR A 336 38.17 -21.26 15.83
C TYR A 336 37.82 -22.74 15.95
N ASN A 337 38.48 -23.59 15.16
CA ASN A 337 38.45 -25.05 15.25
C ASN A 337 37.03 -25.64 15.14
N PHE A 338 36.22 -25.20 14.13
CA PHE A 338 34.94 -25.82 13.84
C PHE A 338 34.87 -26.31 12.37
N SER A 339 33.93 -27.20 12.07
CA SER A 339 33.78 -27.78 10.73
C SER A 339 32.56 -27.16 10.03
N LEU A 340 32.69 -26.82 8.73
CA LEU A 340 31.59 -26.36 7.90
C LEU A 340 30.51 -27.43 7.66
N SER A 341 30.80 -28.68 7.90
CA SER A 341 29.86 -29.82 7.81
C SER A 341 29.06 -30.06 9.10
N THR A 342 29.42 -29.33 10.20
CA THR A 342 28.67 -29.42 11.44
C THR A 342 27.34 -28.67 11.33
N PRO A 343 26.19 -29.25 11.75
CA PRO A 343 24.93 -28.52 11.86
C PRO A 343 25.04 -27.27 12.72
N ILE A 344 24.37 -26.17 12.32
CA ILE A 344 24.45 -24.88 13.01
C ILE A 344 24.07 -25.00 14.49
N GLU A 345 23.05 -25.81 14.80
CA GLU A 345 22.62 -26.05 16.19
C GLU A 345 23.72 -26.63 17.12
N LYS A 346 24.76 -27.23 16.53
CA LYS A 346 25.89 -27.86 17.26
C LYS A 346 27.15 -26.99 17.28
N LEU A 347 27.14 -25.82 16.62
CA LEU A 347 28.30 -24.94 16.54
C LEU A 347 28.57 -24.09 17.82
N GLY A 348 27.60 -24.00 18.71
CA GLY A 348 27.65 -23.10 19.87
C GLY A 348 27.30 -21.64 19.53
N ASP A 349 26.87 -20.90 20.55
CA ASP A 349 26.40 -19.52 20.40
C ASP A 349 27.51 -18.57 20.00
N ASP A 350 28.73 -18.74 20.50
CA ASP A 350 29.91 -17.90 20.20
C ASP A 350 30.26 -17.94 18.71
N ILE A 351 30.28 -19.14 18.11
CA ILE A 351 30.57 -19.31 16.67
C ILE A 351 29.42 -18.77 15.82
N THR A 352 28.20 -19.00 16.26
CA THR A 352 27.00 -18.48 15.59
C THR A 352 26.98 -16.96 15.60
N ASP A 353 27.35 -16.34 16.72
CA ASP A 353 27.44 -14.88 16.84
C ASP A 353 28.56 -14.32 15.95
N MET A 354 29.72 -14.93 15.93
CA MET A 354 30.82 -14.55 15.01
C MET A 354 30.42 -14.66 13.54
N LEU A 355 29.68 -15.68 13.15
CA LEU A 355 29.16 -15.80 11.78
C LEU A 355 28.18 -14.69 11.41
N LEU A 356 27.36 -14.24 12.35
CA LEU A 356 26.37 -13.19 12.15
C LEU A 356 27.00 -11.79 12.23
N ASN A 357 27.73 -11.50 13.30
CA ASN A 357 28.17 -10.15 13.68
C ASN A 357 29.66 -9.89 13.37
N GLY A 358 30.41 -10.95 13.01
CA GLY A 358 31.82 -10.83 12.66
C GLY A 358 32.79 -11.18 13.80
N SER A 359 34.07 -11.16 13.44
CA SER A 359 35.17 -11.37 14.39
C SER A 359 36.19 -10.24 14.24
N PRO A 360 36.65 -9.64 15.34
CA PRO A 360 37.65 -8.57 15.29
C PRO A 360 39.06 -9.10 14.92
N ASP A 361 39.23 -10.40 14.91
CA ASP A 361 40.50 -11.04 14.66
C ASP A 361 40.85 -11.05 13.16
N LEU A 362 42.15 -10.82 12.87
CA LEU A 362 42.73 -11.01 11.56
C LEU A 362 42.69 -12.48 11.12
N LEU A 363 42.09 -12.74 9.99
CA LEU A 363 42.03 -14.05 9.35
C LEU A 363 42.99 -14.09 8.17
N SER A 364 43.75 -15.20 8.05
CA SER A 364 44.59 -15.47 6.88
C SER A 364 43.80 -16.29 5.88
N VAL A 365 43.37 -15.65 4.80
CA VAL A 365 42.60 -16.28 3.72
C VAL A 365 43.53 -16.62 2.57
N ALA A 366 43.71 -17.91 2.29
CA ALA A 366 44.51 -18.39 1.15
C ALA A 366 43.61 -18.52 -0.09
N VAL A 367 43.96 -17.82 -1.17
CA VAL A 367 43.28 -17.88 -2.46
C VAL A 367 44.20 -18.52 -3.49
N GLU A 368 43.80 -19.67 -4.01
CA GLU A 368 44.51 -20.41 -5.07
C GLU A 368 44.08 -19.86 -6.43
N TYR A 369 44.93 -19.08 -7.07
CA TYR A 369 44.71 -18.62 -8.45
C TYR A 369 45.09 -19.68 -9.49
N ASN A 370 46.13 -20.53 -9.18
CA ASN A 370 46.60 -21.67 -9.95
C ASN A 370 47.35 -22.64 -9.00
N LYS A 371 47.63 -23.88 -9.46
CA LYS A 371 48.37 -24.90 -8.69
C LYS A 371 49.70 -24.42 -8.11
N TRP A 372 50.23 -23.27 -8.56
CA TRP A 372 51.56 -22.74 -8.18
C TRP A 372 51.48 -21.31 -7.61
N ASN A 373 50.29 -20.68 -7.53
CA ASN A 373 50.16 -19.31 -7.03
C ASN A 373 49.07 -19.24 -5.98
N VAL A 374 49.45 -19.26 -4.70
CA VAL A 374 48.58 -19.09 -3.55
C VAL A 374 48.93 -17.71 -2.92
N GLN A 375 47.97 -16.81 -2.87
CA GLN A 375 48.13 -15.54 -2.18
C GLN A 375 47.38 -15.56 -0.84
N ASN A 376 48.03 -15.14 0.20
CA ASN A 376 47.45 -15.02 1.53
C ASN A 376 47.01 -13.56 1.81
N TYR A 377 45.73 -13.38 2.04
CA TYR A 377 45.15 -12.09 2.45
C TYR A 377 44.88 -12.06 3.95
N GLN A 378 45.31 -10.98 4.61
CA GLN A 378 44.95 -10.70 6.00
C GLN A 378 43.73 -9.81 6.05
N ILE A 379 42.61 -10.31 6.53
CA ILE A 379 41.34 -9.59 6.58
C ILE A 379 40.63 -9.82 7.91
N THR A 380 39.80 -8.89 8.30
CA THR A 380 38.80 -9.06 9.36
C THR A 380 37.49 -9.55 8.73
N PHE A 381 36.74 -10.37 9.45
CA PHE A 381 35.41 -10.81 9.02
C PHE A 381 34.34 -9.99 9.72
N ASP A 382 33.64 -9.15 8.95
CA ASP A 382 32.65 -8.20 9.47
C ASP A 382 31.27 -8.83 9.77
N GLY A 383 31.09 -10.12 9.51
CA GLY A 383 29.85 -10.84 9.72
C GLY A 383 28.85 -10.76 8.54
N ILE A 384 27.94 -11.72 8.48
CA ILE A 384 26.97 -11.81 7.37
C ILE A 384 25.95 -10.67 7.44
N ILE A 385 25.56 -10.21 8.63
CA ILE A 385 24.61 -9.10 8.81
C ILE A 385 25.16 -7.83 8.17
N LYS A 386 26.37 -7.42 8.53
CA LYS A 386 27.01 -6.21 7.99
C LYS A 386 27.24 -6.29 6.48
N LEU A 387 27.59 -7.46 5.96
CA LEU A 387 27.74 -7.67 4.54
C LEU A 387 26.41 -7.50 3.76
N LEU A 388 25.29 -7.94 4.33
CA LEU A 388 23.96 -7.73 3.77
C LEU A 388 23.55 -6.26 3.82
N GLU A 389 23.95 -5.52 4.86
CA GLU A 389 23.71 -4.08 5.00
C GLU A 389 24.54 -3.26 4.01
N GLU A 390 25.85 -3.54 3.87
CA GLU A 390 26.74 -2.82 2.92
C GLU A 390 26.41 -3.06 1.44
N GLN A 391 25.94 -4.25 1.08
CA GLN A 391 25.50 -4.52 -0.29
C GLN A 391 24.31 -3.65 -0.70
N GLN A 392 23.54 -3.16 0.26
CA GLN A 392 22.43 -2.26 0.02
C GLN A 392 22.90 -0.83 -0.30
N GLU A 393 23.85 -0.30 0.45
CA GLU A 393 24.36 1.06 0.25
C GLU A 393 24.98 1.22 -1.16
N LYS A 394 25.55 0.14 -1.68
CA LYS A 394 26.23 0.13 -3.00
C LYS A 394 25.28 -0.03 -4.19
N LYS A 395 24.06 -0.55 -4.04
CA LYS A 395 23.15 -0.91 -5.16
C LYS A 395 21.95 0.02 -5.35
N GLY A 396 21.67 0.96 -4.47
CA GLY A 396 20.48 1.82 -4.58
C GLY A 396 19.14 1.05 -4.62
N GLU A 397 18.07 1.69 -5.10
CA GLU A 397 16.71 1.14 -5.13
C GLU A 397 16.48 -0.09 -6.04
N GLY A 398 17.51 -0.61 -6.70
CA GLY A 398 17.46 -1.77 -7.62
C GLY A 398 17.93 -3.10 -7.01
N ALA A 399 17.85 -3.30 -5.68
CA ALA A 399 18.19 -4.58 -5.04
C ALA A 399 17.24 -5.70 -5.51
N THR A 400 17.80 -6.85 -5.88
CA THR A 400 17.03 -8.02 -6.30
C THR A 400 16.11 -8.52 -5.19
N ASP A 401 14.91 -8.99 -5.56
CA ASP A 401 13.86 -9.59 -4.67
C ASP A 401 14.41 -10.60 -3.63
N ASP A 402 15.54 -11.23 -3.89
CA ASP A 402 16.16 -12.22 -3.00
C ASP A 402 16.71 -11.62 -1.69
N MET A 403 17.07 -10.36 -1.66
CA MET A 403 17.61 -9.68 -0.47
C MET A 403 16.53 -9.23 0.51
N GLU A 404 15.31 -8.95 0.03
CA GLU A 404 14.16 -8.61 0.89
C GLU A 404 13.78 -9.77 1.82
N ASN A 405 14.07 -11.01 1.42
CA ASN A 405 13.73 -12.21 2.19
C ASN A 405 14.51 -12.36 3.52
N PHE A 406 15.59 -11.61 3.70
CA PHE A 406 16.44 -11.69 4.90
C PHE A 406 16.23 -10.56 5.88
N ARG A 407 15.26 -9.66 5.62
CA ARG A 407 15.00 -8.47 6.42
C ARG A 407 13.64 -8.53 7.08
N LYS A 408 13.61 -8.15 8.34
CA LYS A 408 12.37 -7.85 9.06
C LYS A 408 12.23 -6.35 9.26
N LEU A 409 11.01 -5.87 9.13
CA LEU A 409 10.65 -4.52 9.54
C LEU A 409 10.54 -4.50 11.06
N LYS A 410 11.31 -3.63 11.71
CA LYS A 410 11.23 -3.39 13.15
C LYS A 410 10.84 -1.93 13.38
N THR A 411 9.91 -1.70 14.28
CA THR A 411 9.56 -0.33 14.71
C THR A 411 10.82 0.42 15.13
N CYS A 412 10.97 1.65 14.66
CA CYS A 412 12.15 2.47 14.98
C CYS A 412 12.26 2.68 16.49
N PRO A 413 13.40 2.32 17.13
CA PRO A 413 13.55 2.43 18.57
C PRO A 413 13.62 3.87 19.08
N THR A 414 13.92 4.85 18.21
CA THR A 414 14.01 6.26 18.59
C THR A 414 12.67 6.96 18.59
N CYS A 415 11.87 6.78 17.54
CA CYS A 415 10.57 7.44 17.41
C CYS A 415 9.38 6.52 17.72
N HIS A 416 9.60 5.24 17.99
CA HIS A 416 8.57 4.25 18.30
C HIS A 416 7.41 4.23 17.27
N GLY A 417 7.74 4.40 15.98
CA GLY A 417 6.77 4.44 14.90
C GLY A 417 6.25 5.83 14.53
N ALA A 418 6.46 6.83 15.37
CA ALA A 418 5.92 8.18 15.18
C ALA A 418 6.54 8.97 14.00
N ARG A 419 7.61 8.50 13.38
CA ARG A 419 8.28 9.07 12.19
C ARG A 419 8.89 10.45 12.39
N LEU A 420 8.60 11.14 13.48
CA LEU A 420 9.01 12.51 13.77
C LEU A 420 10.12 12.58 14.83
N LYS A 421 10.82 13.73 14.89
CA LYS A 421 11.77 14.05 15.94
C LYS A 421 11.07 14.16 17.30
N LYS A 422 11.84 13.93 18.38
CA LYS A 422 11.33 14.00 19.75
C LYS A 422 10.70 15.36 20.07
N GLU A 423 11.34 16.44 19.63
CA GLU A 423 10.84 17.81 19.83
C GLU A 423 9.44 17.99 19.22
N SER A 424 9.24 17.55 17.97
CA SER A 424 7.98 17.66 17.27
C SER A 424 6.84 16.92 17.96
N LEU A 425 7.14 15.79 18.60
CA LEU A 425 6.17 14.97 19.35
C LEU A 425 5.78 15.59 20.71
N HIS A 426 6.50 16.61 21.17
CA HIS A 426 6.19 17.31 22.43
C HIS A 426 5.43 18.62 22.23
N PHE A 427 4.98 18.91 21.01
CA PHE A 427 3.94 19.90 20.75
C PHE A 427 2.59 19.22 20.84
N LYS A 428 1.70 19.72 21.70
CA LYS A 428 0.39 19.12 21.98
C LYS A 428 -0.74 20.12 21.87
N ILE A 429 -1.89 19.64 21.40
CA ILE A 429 -3.16 20.33 21.44
C ILE A 429 -4.08 19.47 22.30
N ASP A 430 -4.65 20.03 23.36
CA ASP A 430 -5.50 19.28 24.29
C ASP A 430 -4.86 17.94 24.71
N GLY A 431 -3.59 17.98 25.11
CA GLY A 431 -2.83 16.84 25.61
C GLY A 431 -2.34 15.83 24.55
N LYS A 432 -2.77 15.95 23.28
CA LYS A 432 -2.39 15.02 22.21
C LYS A 432 -1.38 15.62 21.24
N ASN A 433 -0.38 14.85 20.83
CA ASN A 433 0.52 15.21 19.75
C ASN A 433 -0.05 14.82 18.39
N ILE A 434 0.59 15.27 17.31
CA ILE A 434 0.11 15.07 15.94
C ILE A 434 0.08 13.57 15.54
N PHE A 435 1.02 12.76 16.03
CA PHE A 435 1.09 11.33 15.73
C PHE A 435 0.00 10.55 16.46
N GLU A 436 -0.22 10.84 17.75
CA GLU A 436 -1.31 10.23 18.52
C GLU A 436 -2.67 10.44 17.89
N LEU A 437 -2.89 11.60 17.25
CA LEU A 437 -4.11 11.84 16.48
C LEU A 437 -4.09 11.07 15.16
N ALA A 438 -2.96 11.04 14.44
CA ALA A 438 -2.88 10.34 13.16
C ALA A 438 -3.04 8.82 13.28
N GLU A 439 -2.67 8.25 14.41
CA GLU A 439 -2.82 6.81 14.72
C GLU A 439 -4.27 6.42 15.04
N MET A 440 -5.10 7.38 15.48
CA MET A 440 -6.52 7.13 15.73
C MET A 440 -7.28 6.79 14.45
N ASP A 441 -8.32 5.95 14.56
CA ASP A 441 -9.26 5.74 13.47
C ASP A 441 -10.07 7.04 13.17
N ILE A 442 -10.55 7.15 11.92
CA ILE A 442 -11.24 8.37 11.43
C ILE A 442 -12.46 8.72 12.29
N ASN A 443 -13.20 7.77 12.83
CA ASN A 443 -14.33 8.06 13.73
C ASN A 443 -13.84 8.71 15.04
N SER A 444 -12.81 8.15 15.64
CA SER A 444 -12.23 8.63 16.89
C SER A 444 -11.62 10.02 16.72
N ILE A 445 -10.88 10.24 15.64
CA ILE A 445 -10.30 11.58 15.36
C ILE A 445 -11.38 12.61 15.03
N LYS A 446 -12.44 12.22 14.29
CA LYS A 446 -13.60 13.09 14.02
C LYS A 446 -14.28 13.49 15.31
N SER A 447 -14.50 12.54 16.22
CA SER A 447 -15.08 12.80 17.54
C SER A 447 -14.21 13.72 18.39
N TRP A 448 -12.88 13.57 18.32
CA TRP A 448 -11.95 14.43 19.04
C TRP A 448 -11.99 15.88 18.52
N TYR A 449 -12.18 16.10 17.21
CA TYR A 449 -12.32 17.44 16.64
C TYR A 449 -13.68 18.09 16.90
N VAL A 450 -14.71 17.31 17.31
CA VAL A 450 -16.00 17.89 17.72
C VAL A 450 -15.82 18.73 18.99
N ASN A 451 -16.31 19.97 18.97
CA ASN A 451 -16.22 20.93 20.08
C ASN A 451 -14.79 21.15 20.60
N LEU A 452 -13.78 21.06 19.73
CA LEU A 452 -12.40 21.35 20.10
C LEU A 452 -12.25 22.81 20.52
N GLU A 453 -13.08 23.72 19.98
CA GLU A 453 -13.12 25.14 20.30
C GLU A 453 -13.34 25.41 21.80
N ASP A 454 -14.11 24.58 22.48
CA ASP A 454 -14.36 24.72 23.94
C ASP A 454 -13.13 24.40 24.79
N ARG A 455 -12.14 23.71 24.18
CA ARG A 455 -10.90 23.24 24.83
C ARG A 455 -9.68 24.08 24.45
N LEU A 456 -9.86 25.06 23.56
CA LEU A 456 -8.82 25.97 23.09
C LEU A 456 -9.01 27.35 23.68
N SER A 457 -7.91 28.11 23.84
CA SER A 457 -7.98 29.51 24.18
C SER A 457 -8.59 30.37 23.06
N GLU A 458 -9.10 31.55 23.36
CA GLU A 458 -9.69 32.50 22.40
C GLU A 458 -8.72 32.80 21.22
N ARG A 459 -7.44 33.02 21.54
CA ARG A 459 -6.40 33.22 20.52
C ARG A 459 -6.22 32.00 19.62
N GLN A 460 -6.16 30.80 20.19
CA GLN A 460 -6.04 29.55 19.42
C GLN A 460 -7.27 29.36 18.54
N ASN A 461 -8.46 29.61 19.04
CA ASN A 461 -9.72 29.51 18.30
C ASN A 461 -9.75 30.42 17.07
N THR A 462 -9.33 31.68 17.24
CA THR A 462 -9.27 32.62 16.12
C THR A 462 -8.36 32.10 14.99
N ILE A 463 -7.23 31.52 15.34
CA ILE A 463 -6.26 30.99 14.37
C ILE A 463 -6.75 29.64 13.75
N ALA A 464 -7.35 28.79 14.56
CA ALA A 464 -7.72 27.42 14.17
C ALA A 464 -8.99 27.35 13.30
N LYS A 465 -9.87 28.34 13.35
CA LYS A 465 -11.24 28.31 12.80
C LYS A 465 -11.33 27.73 11.37
N GLU A 466 -10.62 28.33 10.44
CA GLU A 466 -10.66 27.89 9.03
C GLU A 466 -9.97 26.54 8.84
N ILE A 467 -8.88 26.29 9.58
CA ILE A 467 -8.15 25.01 9.52
C ILE A 467 -9.03 23.85 10.02
N LEU A 468 -9.75 24.06 11.12
CA LEU A 468 -10.66 23.06 11.70
C LEU A 468 -11.83 22.76 10.76
N LYS A 469 -12.34 23.75 10.07
CA LYS A 469 -13.39 23.58 9.05
C LYS A 469 -12.90 22.63 7.94
N GLU A 470 -11.71 22.86 7.41
CA GLU A 470 -11.13 22.03 6.35
C GLU A 470 -10.87 20.58 6.81
N ILE A 471 -10.31 20.41 8.02
CA ILE A 471 -10.07 19.07 8.59
C ILE A 471 -11.40 18.32 8.77
N ARG A 472 -12.41 18.94 9.36
CA ARG A 472 -13.72 18.32 9.60
C ARG A 472 -14.43 17.94 8.30
N THR A 473 -14.35 18.82 7.31
CA THR A 473 -14.95 18.57 5.99
C THR A 473 -14.32 17.35 5.32
N ARG A 474 -12.99 17.25 5.29
CA ARG A 474 -12.27 16.11 4.69
C ARG A 474 -12.48 14.80 5.46
N LEU A 475 -12.50 14.85 6.80
CA LEU A 475 -12.83 13.68 7.63
C LEU A 475 -14.28 13.23 7.37
N GLY A 476 -15.20 14.17 7.12
CA GLY A 476 -16.57 13.89 6.70
C GLY A 476 -16.59 13.05 5.41
N PHE A 477 -15.91 13.50 4.37
CA PHE A 477 -15.86 12.77 3.08
C PHE A 477 -15.30 11.34 3.21
N LEU A 478 -14.26 11.13 4.03
CA LEU A 478 -13.76 9.79 4.29
C LEU A 478 -14.79 8.90 4.98
N THR A 479 -15.59 9.48 5.88
CA THR A 479 -16.70 8.77 6.54
C THR A 479 -17.81 8.42 5.55
N ASP A 480 -18.14 9.35 4.64
CA ASP A 480 -19.21 9.20 3.65
C ASP A 480 -18.90 8.11 2.61
N VAL A 481 -17.61 7.86 2.32
CA VAL A 481 -17.20 6.74 1.46
C VAL A 481 -16.91 5.44 2.24
N GLY A 482 -17.27 5.36 3.53
CA GLY A 482 -17.17 4.13 4.33
C GLY A 482 -15.77 3.80 4.85
N LEU A 483 -14.85 4.77 4.95
CA LEU A 483 -13.46 4.56 5.39
C LEU A 483 -13.21 4.96 6.85
N ASN A 484 -14.25 4.97 7.66
CA ASN A 484 -14.22 5.40 9.05
C ASN A 484 -13.30 4.60 9.99
N TYR A 485 -12.93 3.37 9.61
CA TYR A 485 -12.08 2.46 10.37
C TYR A 485 -10.58 2.65 10.09
N LEU A 486 -10.20 3.39 9.05
CA LEU A 486 -8.79 3.65 8.74
C LEU A 486 -8.20 4.69 9.70
N SER A 487 -6.88 4.61 9.90
CA SER A 487 -6.10 5.68 10.54
C SER A 487 -5.38 6.56 9.51
N LEU A 488 -5.06 7.80 9.88
CA LEU A 488 -4.39 8.73 8.96
C LEU A 488 -2.91 8.38 8.72
N ASP A 489 -2.27 7.66 9.66
CA ASP A 489 -0.88 7.21 9.54
C ASP A 489 -0.73 5.95 8.69
N ARG A 490 -1.83 5.25 8.36
CA ARG A 490 -1.80 4.03 7.56
C ARG A 490 -1.16 4.27 6.20
N THR A 491 -0.15 3.47 5.87
CA THR A 491 0.62 3.62 4.63
C THR A 491 -0.17 3.18 3.41
N ALA A 492 0.00 3.89 2.30
CA ALA A 492 -0.67 3.58 1.03
C ALA A 492 -0.40 2.16 0.51
N LYS A 493 0.78 1.61 0.79
CA LYS A 493 1.15 0.22 0.42
C LYS A 493 0.29 -0.85 1.07
N THR A 494 -0.33 -0.57 2.21
CA THR A 494 -1.13 -1.53 2.98
C THR A 494 -2.62 -1.44 2.68
N LEU A 495 -3.01 -0.51 1.82
CA LEU A 495 -4.39 -0.33 1.40
C LEU A 495 -4.79 -1.36 0.34
N SER A 496 -6.01 -1.87 0.44
CA SER A 496 -6.63 -2.62 -0.65
C SER A 496 -6.90 -1.69 -1.85
N GLY A 497 -7.09 -2.27 -3.04
CA GLY A 497 -7.42 -1.50 -4.24
C GLY A 497 -8.67 -0.62 -4.05
N GLY A 498 -9.71 -1.17 -3.46
CA GLY A 498 -10.96 -0.44 -3.17
C GLY A 498 -10.79 0.66 -2.11
N GLU A 499 -9.99 0.44 -1.05
CA GLU A 499 -9.67 1.48 -0.06
C GLU A 499 -8.95 2.67 -0.72
N ALA A 500 -7.92 2.39 -1.53
CA ALA A 500 -7.16 3.42 -2.25
C ALA A 500 -8.04 4.22 -3.22
N GLN A 501 -8.94 3.55 -3.94
CA GLN A 501 -9.90 4.17 -4.84
C GLN A 501 -10.86 5.10 -4.10
N ARG A 502 -11.44 4.65 -2.98
CA ARG A 502 -12.35 5.45 -2.16
C ARG A 502 -11.66 6.66 -1.50
N ILE A 503 -10.39 6.54 -1.09
CA ILE A 503 -9.61 7.68 -0.61
C ILE A 503 -9.49 8.73 -1.71
N ARG A 504 -9.20 8.34 -2.96
CA ARG A 504 -9.17 9.27 -4.09
C ARG A 504 -10.53 9.90 -4.35
N LEU A 505 -11.60 9.10 -4.32
CA LEU A 505 -12.96 9.61 -4.46
C LEU A 505 -13.27 10.66 -3.38
N ALA A 506 -12.97 10.38 -2.11
CA ALA A 506 -13.14 11.33 -1.00
C ALA A 506 -12.35 12.63 -1.24
N THR A 507 -11.11 12.52 -1.74
CA THR A 507 -10.28 13.69 -2.08
C THR A 507 -10.90 14.51 -3.22
N GLN A 508 -11.45 13.85 -4.25
CA GLN A 508 -12.10 14.53 -5.37
C GLN A 508 -13.42 15.20 -4.97
N ILE A 509 -14.23 14.56 -4.13
CA ILE A 509 -15.42 15.19 -3.55
C ILE A 509 -15.01 16.44 -2.76
N GLY A 510 -13.89 16.36 -2.01
CA GLY A 510 -13.33 17.46 -1.25
C GLY A 510 -12.85 18.63 -2.09
N SER A 511 -12.50 18.42 -3.35
CA SER A 511 -12.09 19.49 -4.28
C SER A 511 -13.25 20.40 -4.70
N GLN A 512 -14.49 19.96 -4.54
CA GLN A 512 -15.72 20.67 -4.92
C GLN A 512 -15.71 21.17 -6.39
N LEU A 513 -15.04 20.45 -7.27
CA LEU A 513 -15.03 20.78 -8.70
C LEU A 513 -16.42 20.60 -9.28
N MET A 514 -16.78 21.51 -10.19
CA MET A 514 -18.08 21.52 -10.89
C MET A 514 -17.86 21.36 -12.39
N ASN A 515 -18.87 20.84 -13.09
CA ASN A 515 -18.85 20.62 -14.54
C ASN A 515 -17.70 19.71 -15.01
N VAL A 516 -17.36 18.70 -14.21
CA VAL A 516 -16.36 17.68 -14.48
C VAL A 516 -17.09 16.36 -14.76
N MET A 517 -16.49 15.49 -15.58
CA MET A 517 -16.92 14.12 -15.76
C MET A 517 -16.01 13.19 -14.97
N TYR A 518 -16.55 12.55 -13.94
CA TYR A 518 -15.84 11.53 -13.17
C TYR A 518 -16.15 10.16 -13.77
N ILE A 519 -15.10 9.36 -14.00
CA ILE A 519 -15.21 7.99 -14.51
C ILE A 519 -14.61 7.05 -13.45
N LEU A 520 -15.45 6.14 -12.91
CA LEU A 520 -15.08 5.24 -11.83
C LEU A 520 -15.16 3.78 -12.31
N ASP A 521 -14.18 2.97 -11.89
CA ASP A 521 -14.10 1.54 -12.17
C ASP A 521 -14.48 0.75 -10.91
N GLU A 522 -15.66 0.15 -10.90
CA GLU A 522 -16.16 -0.75 -9.85
C GLU A 522 -15.92 -0.23 -8.41
N PRO A 523 -16.41 0.98 -8.05
CA PRO A 523 -16.11 1.57 -6.75
C PRO A 523 -16.75 0.84 -5.55
N SER A 524 -17.72 -0.07 -5.77
CA SER A 524 -18.37 -0.89 -4.73
C SER A 524 -17.54 -2.09 -4.28
N ILE A 525 -16.38 -2.35 -4.91
CA ILE A 525 -15.54 -3.53 -4.61
C ILE A 525 -15.13 -3.61 -3.15
N GLY A 526 -15.29 -4.80 -2.55
CA GLY A 526 -14.91 -5.11 -1.17
C GLY A 526 -15.73 -4.35 -0.12
N LEU A 527 -16.89 -3.81 -0.52
CA LEU A 527 -17.83 -3.16 0.39
C LEU A 527 -18.90 -4.11 0.91
N HIS A 528 -19.17 -3.97 2.19
CA HIS A 528 -20.40 -4.47 2.78
C HIS A 528 -21.57 -3.61 2.29
N GLN A 529 -22.80 -4.18 2.18
CA GLN A 529 -23.98 -3.49 1.69
C GLN A 529 -24.28 -2.15 2.40
N ARG A 530 -24.06 -2.08 3.71
CA ARG A 530 -24.16 -0.84 4.47
C ARG A 530 -23.23 0.27 3.95
N ASP A 531 -22.01 -0.09 3.63
CA ASP A 531 -21.01 0.88 3.16
C ASP A 531 -21.25 1.24 1.69
N ASN A 532 -21.87 0.33 0.91
CA ASN A 532 -22.31 0.58 -0.46
C ASN A 532 -23.42 1.66 -0.52
N GLU A 533 -24.42 1.60 0.39
CA GLU A 533 -25.45 2.65 0.51
C GLU A 533 -24.83 4.04 0.72
N ARG A 534 -23.77 4.13 1.54
CA ARG A 534 -23.02 5.38 1.78
C ARG A 534 -22.29 5.86 0.53
N LEU A 535 -21.62 4.95 -0.17
CA LEU A 535 -20.94 5.25 -1.42
C LEU A 535 -21.89 5.80 -2.47
N ILE A 536 -23.06 5.18 -2.65
CA ILE A 536 -24.11 5.67 -3.58
C ILE A 536 -24.52 7.09 -3.19
N GLY A 537 -24.71 7.36 -1.90
CA GLY A 537 -25.00 8.71 -1.40
C GLY A 537 -23.89 9.72 -1.76
N ALA A 538 -22.64 9.35 -1.59
CA ALA A 538 -21.49 10.19 -1.93
C ALA A 538 -21.39 10.49 -3.44
N LEU A 539 -21.65 9.49 -4.30
CA LEU A 539 -21.69 9.68 -5.76
C LEU A 539 -22.86 10.57 -6.21
N LYS A 540 -24.02 10.46 -5.57
CA LYS A 540 -25.16 11.37 -5.80
C LYS A 540 -24.84 12.79 -5.39
N ASN A 541 -24.16 12.99 -4.26
CA ASN A 541 -23.69 14.31 -3.83
C ASN A 541 -22.73 14.90 -4.86
N LEU A 542 -21.78 14.09 -5.37
CA LEU A 542 -20.84 14.53 -6.42
C LEU A 542 -21.57 14.94 -7.71
N ARG A 543 -22.61 14.20 -8.13
CA ARG A 543 -23.51 14.54 -9.24
C ARG A 543 -24.24 15.87 -8.96
N ASP A 544 -24.80 16.02 -7.77
CA ASP A 544 -25.64 17.19 -7.39
C ASP A 544 -24.83 18.49 -7.34
N LEU A 545 -23.50 18.41 -7.25
CA LEU A 545 -22.58 19.55 -7.47
C LEU A 545 -22.53 20.01 -8.95
N GLY A 546 -23.27 19.37 -9.87
CA GLY A 546 -23.27 19.68 -11.29
C GLY A 546 -22.24 18.91 -12.10
N ASN A 547 -21.87 17.72 -11.66
CA ASN A 547 -20.93 16.83 -12.33
C ASN A 547 -21.63 15.67 -13.03
N THR A 548 -21.02 15.15 -14.10
CA THR A 548 -21.41 13.87 -14.69
C THR A 548 -20.60 12.77 -14.02
N VAL A 549 -21.27 11.76 -13.49
CA VAL A 549 -20.62 10.63 -12.83
C VAL A 549 -20.88 9.36 -13.62
N LEU A 550 -19.87 8.84 -14.29
CA LEU A 550 -19.92 7.61 -15.10
C LEU A 550 -19.28 6.48 -14.32
N VAL A 551 -20.01 5.42 -14.05
CA VAL A 551 -19.57 4.30 -13.21
C VAL A 551 -19.67 3.00 -13.98
N VAL A 552 -18.58 2.24 -14.08
CA VAL A 552 -18.61 0.85 -14.54
C VAL A 552 -18.93 -0.02 -13.32
N GLU A 553 -20.08 -0.71 -13.32
CA GLU A 553 -20.54 -1.43 -12.12
C GLU A 553 -21.40 -2.66 -12.42
N HIS A 554 -21.41 -3.56 -11.42
CA HIS A 554 -22.20 -4.79 -11.42
C HIS A 554 -23.14 -4.89 -10.21
N ASP A 555 -23.01 -3.99 -9.25
CA ASP A 555 -23.82 -4.01 -8.04
C ASP A 555 -25.28 -3.63 -8.34
N LYS A 556 -26.20 -4.44 -7.78
CA LYS A 556 -27.65 -4.29 -7.98
C LYS A 556 -28.19 -2.95 -7.51
N ASP A 557 -27.76 -2.52 -6.31
CA ASP A 557 -28.26 -1.29 -5.70
C ASP A 557 -27.73 -0.07 -6.46
N MET A 558 -26.47 -0.09 -6.89
CA MET A 558 -25.88 0.97 -7.72
C MET A 558 -26.60 1.12 -9.05
N ILE A 559 -26.93 0.02 -9.73
CA ILE A 559 -27.67 0.04 -11.00
C ILE A 559 -29.08 0.61 -10.82
N LEU A 560 -29.78 0.20 -9.74
CA LEU A 560 -31.16 0.65 -9.47
C LEU A 560 -31.26 2.11 -9.02
N GLU A 561 -30.21 2.62 -8.39
CA GLU A 561 -30.12 4.00 -7.86
C GLU A 561 -29.51 5.01 -8.86
N ALA A 562 -29.09 4.52 -10.06
CA ALA A 562 -28.59 5.37 -11.14
C ALA A 562 -29.69 6.22 -11.78
N ASP A 563 -29.32 7.35 -12.40
CA ASP A 563 -30.23 8.14 -13.22
C ASP A 563 -30.37 7.54 -14.62
N TYR A 564 -29.30 6.94 -15.14
CA TYR A 564 -29.25 6.34 -16.47
C TYR A 564 -28.34 5.12 -16.47
N VAL A 565 -28.70 4.09 -17.21
CA VAL A 565 -27.97 2.82 -17.28
C VAL A 565 -27.71 2.45 -18.74
N ILE A 566 -26.51 1.98 -19.02
CA ILE A 566 -26.08 1.45 -20.33
C ILE A 566 -25.66 -0.01 -20.12
N ASP A 567 -26.39 -0.93 -20.72
CA ASP A 567 -26.11 -2.37 -20.65
C ASP A 567 -25.35 -2.83 -21.90
N VAL A 568 -24.11 -3.31 -21.72
CA VAL A 568 -23.18 -3.71 -22.78
C VAL A 568 -23.12 -5.23 -22.89
N GLY A 569 -23.39 -5.75 -24.07
CA GLY A 569 -23.47 -7.20 -24.29
C GLY A 569 -23.44 -7.55 -25.78
N PRO A 570 -24.21 -8.61 -26.18
CA PRO A 570 -25.00 -9.55 -25.36
C PRO A 570 -24.17 -10.58 -24.59
N ALA A 571 -22.90 -10.79 -24.97
CA ALA A 571 -21.97 -11.75 -24.37
C ALA A 571 -20.59 -11.13 -24.17
N ALA A 572 -19.56 -11.93 -23.88
CA ALA A 572 -18.18 -11.50 -23.66
C ALA A 572 -17.32 -11.60 -24.94
N GLY A 573 -16.19 -10.88 -24.97
CA GLY A 573 -15.17 -10.95 -26.02
C GLY A 573 -15.72 -10.63 -27.40
N LEU A 574 -15.47 -11.51 -28.39
CA LEU A 574 -15.90 -11.33 -29.79
C LEU A 574 -17.45 -11.29 -29.96
N HIS A 575 -18.17 -11.86 -29.02
CA HIS A 575 -19.64 -11.88 -29.03
C HIS A 575 -20.26 -10.72 -28.24
N GLY A 576 -19.45 -9.89 -27.59
CA GLY A 576 -19.85 -8.66 -26.91
C GLY A 576 -19.75 -7.41 -27.78
N GLY A 577 -19.57 -6.27 -27.13
CA GLY A 577 -19.25 -4.99 -27.78
C GLY A 577 -20.44 -4.27 -28.41
N GLN A 578 -21.67 -4.54 -27.98
CA GLN A 578 -22.90 -3.87 -28.46
C GLN A 578 -23.66 -3.27 -27.27
N ILE A 579 -24.39 -2.18 -27.51
CA ILE A 579 -25.37 -1.67 -26.54
C ILE A 579 -26.61 -2.51 -26.67
N VAL A 580 -26.98 -3.25 -25.64
CA VAL A 580 -28.13 -4.16 -25.62
C VAL A 580 -29.36 -3.54 -25.00
N ALA A 581 -29.17 -2.57 -24.11
CA ALA A 581 -30.21 -1.72 -23.56
C ALA A 581 -29.62 -0.43 -23.00
N GLU A 582 -30.38 0.65 -23.06
CA GLU A 582 -30.05 1.93 -22.44
C GLU A 582 -31.31 2.66 -21.97
N GLY A 583 -31.17 3.50 -20.95
CA GLY A 583 -32.29 4.29 -20.41
C GLY A 583 -32.29 4.35 -18.88
N THR A 584 -33.41 4.74 -18.30
CA THR A 584 -33.60 4.75 -16.84
C THR A 584 -33.64 3.31 -16.29
N PRO A 585 -33.33 3.10 -15.02
CA PRO A 585 -33.44 1.78 -14.40
C PRO A 585 -34.78 1.08 -14.63
N GLN A 586 -35.88 1.84 -14.61
CA GLN A 586 -37.23 1.29 -14.86
C GLN A 586 -37.41 0.79 -16.31
N GLN A 587 -36.72 1.41 -17.28
CA GLN A 587 -36.72 0.96 -18.68
C GLN A 587 -35.86 -0.31 -18.83
N ILE A 588 -34.68 -0.35 -18.17
CA ILE A 588 -33.81 -1.52 -18.16
C ILE A 588 -34.53 -2.74 -17.57
N LEU A 589 -35.22 -2.60 -16.42
CA LEU A 589 -35.99 -3.70 -15.80
C LEU A 589 -37.00 -4.34 -16.76
N LYS A 590 -37.54 -3.58 -17.73
CA LYS A 590 -38.48 -4.08 -18.74
C LYS A 590 -37.80 -4.75 -19.93
N SER A 591 -36.50 -4.57 -20.11
CA SER A 591 -35.74 -5.14 -21.21
C SER A 591 -35.64 -6.68 -21.12
N LYS A 592 -35.22 -7.30 -22.22
CA LYS A 592 -34.98 -8.74 -22.28
C LYS A 592 -33.53 -9.12 -22.06
N THR A 593 -32.71 -8.19 -21.57
CA THR A 593 -31.28 -8.46 -21.34
C THR A 593 -31.06 -9.38 -20.15
N LEU A 594 -29.89 -9.98 -20.10
CA LEU A 594 -29.50 -10.87 -19.00
C LEU A 594 -29.42 -10.10 -17.68
N THR A 595 -28.84 -8.90 -17.69
CA THR A 595 -28.83 -7.97 -16.56
C THR A 595 -30.21 -7.71 -16.00
N ALA A 596 -31.17 -7.35 -16.90
CA ALA A 596 -32.57 -7.14 -16.50
C ALA A 596 -33.23 -8.40 -15.92
N ALA A 597 -32.89 -9.58 -16.41
CA ALA A 597 -33.44 -10.84 -15.91
C ALA A 597 -33.03 -11.09 -14.44
N TYR A 598 -31.81 -10.74 -14.04
CA TYR A 598 -31.37 -10.81 -12.66
C TYR A 598 -31.97 -9.70 -11.79
N LEU A 599 -31.98 -8.46 -12.27
CA LEU A 599 -32.49 -7.32 -11.51
C LEU A 599 -34.00 -7.45 -11.20
N ASN A 600 -34.80 -8.00 -12.08
CA ASN A 600 -36.27 -8.16 -11.88
C ASN A 600 -36.65 -9.54 -11.32
N GLY A 601 -35.68 -10.40 -10.96
CA GLY A 601 -35.90 -11.70 -10.35
C GLY A 601 -36.40 -12.80 -11.27
N ARG A 602 -36.43 -12.58 -12.61
CA ARG A 602 -36.69 -13.65 -13.61
C ARG A 602 -35.62 -14.73 -13.60
N LYS A 603 -34.39 -14.37 -13.27
CA LYS A 603 -33.27 -15.28 -13.06
C LYS A 603 -32.68 -15.00 -11.68
N LYS A 604 -32.42 -16.02 -10.90
CA LYS A 604 -31.87 -15.91 -9.53
C LYS A 604 -30.79 -16.98 -9.35
N ILE A 605 -29.82 -16.72 -8.49
CA ILE A 605 -28.91 -17.75 -7.99
C ILE A 605 -29.69 -18.53 -6.92
N GLU A 606 -29.88 -19.82 -7.16
CA GLU A 606 -30.73 -20.68 -6.34
C GLU A 606 -30.06 -21.00 -4.99
N ILE A 607 -30.85 -20.99 -3.91
CA ILE A 607 -30.43 -21.42 -2.60
C ILE A 607 -30.48 -22.96 -2.55
N PRO A 608 -29.41 -23.65 -2.09
CA PRO A 608 -29.43 -25.11 -1.97
C PRO A 608 -30.57 -25.58 -1.05
N ALA A 609 -31.39 -26.53 -1.52
CA ALA A 609 -32.49 -27.08 -0.73
C ALA A 609 -32.02 -27.76 0.56
N LYS A 610 -30.79 -28.26 0.60
CA LYS A 610 -30.19 -28.88 1.76
C LYS A 610 -28.71 -28.47 1.87
N ARG A 611 -28.29 -28.03 3.07
CA ARG A 611 -26.90 -27.72 3.37
C ARG A 611 -26.09 -29.00 3.56
N ARG A 612 -24.83 -29.02 3.11
CA ARG A 612 -23.93 -30.17 3.27
C ARG A 612 -23.57 -30.35 4.75
N ALA A 613 -23.57 -31.62 5.20
CA ALA A 613 -23.18 -31.94 6.59
C ALA A 613 -21.66 -31.80 6.82
N GLY A 614 -20.85 -31.86 5.75
CA GLY A 614 -19.40 -31.93 5.83
C GLY A 614 -18.91 -33.36 6.15
N ASN A 615 -17.62 -33.51 6.43
CA ASN A 615 -17.00 -34.81 6.73
C ASN A 615 -16.94 -35.14 8.24
N GLY A 616 -17.51 -34.31 9.11
CA GLY A 616 -17.51 -34.48 10.57
C GLY A 616 -16.26 -34.02 11.29
N HIS A 617 -15.25 -33.56 10.55
CA HIS A 617 -14.02 -32.98 11.11
C HIS A 617 -14.04 -31.45 11.05
N GLN A 618 -13.24 -30.82 11.89
CA GLN A 618 -13.10 -29.36 11.91
C GLN A 618 -11.65 -28.94 12.17
N LEU A 619 -11.32 -27.76 11.69
CA LEU A 619 -10.08 -27.04 11.99
C LEU A 619 -10.43 -25.95 12.99
N SER A 620 -9.82 -25.96 14.20
CA SER A 620 -10.13 -24.99 15.26
C SER A 620 -8.93 -24.07 15.51
N LEU A 621 -9.12 -22.76 15.36
CA LEU A 621 -8.16 -21.73 15.70
C LEU A 621 -8.55 -21.10 17.03
N ILE A 622 -7.61 -21.04 17.99
CA ILE A 622 -7.88 -20.64 19.37
C ILE A 622 -7.13 -19.35 19.70
N LYS A 623 -7.87 -18.35 20.20
CA LYS A 623 -7.40 -17.05 20.68
C LYS A 623 -6.47 -16.35 19.69
N ALA A 624 -6.89 -16.23 18.43
CA ALA A 624 -6.22 -15.40 17.46
C ALA A 624 -6.29 -13.94 17.90
N SER A 625 -5.14 -13.27 17.93
CA SER A 625 -5.01 -11.86 18.31
C SER A 625 -4.00 -11.18 17.39
N GLY A 626 -4.20 -9.90 17.15
CA GLY A 626 -3.37 -9.11 16.28
C GLY A 626 -4.22 -8.12 15.50
N HIS A 627 -3.66 -6.98 15.18
CA HIS A 627 -4.42 -5.85 14.67
C HIS A 627 -5.66 -5.58 15.53
N ASN A 628 -6.86 -5.70 14.98
CA ASN A 628 -8.11 -5.50 15.72
C ASN A 628 -8.72 -6.79 16.31
N LEU A 629 -8.13 -7.97 16.09
CA LEU A 629 -8.67 -9.23 16.61
C LEU A 629 -8.60 -9.29 18.14
N LYS A 630 -9.72 -9.65 18.79
CA LYS A 630 -9.89 -9.66 20.25
C LYS A 630 -9.92 -11.07 20.82
N ASN A 631 -8.79 -11.81 20.74
CA ASN A 631 -8.66 -13.21 21.21
C ASN A 631 -9.74 -14.13 20.61
N VAL A 632 -9.89 -14.07 19.30
CA VAL A 632 -10.92 -14.77 18.55
C VAL A 632 -10.64 -16.28 18.53
N SER A 633 -11.64 -17.08 18.87
CA SER A 633 -11.63 -18.53 18.66
C SER A 633 -12.71 -18.88 17.65
N VAL A 634 -12.41 -19.72 16.68
CA VAL A 634 -13.31 -20.03 15.55
C VAL A 634 -13.09 -21.45 15.03
N ASP A 635 -14.19 -22.10 14.65
CA ASP A 635 -14.22 -23.44 14.08
C ASP A 635 -14.55 -23.42 12.59
N PHE A 636 -13.73 -24.11 11.80
CA PHE A 636 -13.91 -24.27 10.36
C PHE A 636 -14.29 -25.73 10.07
N PRO A 637 -15.58 -26.05 9.85
CA PRO A 637 -16.02 -27.41 9.52
C PRO A 637 -15.49 -27.83 8.13
N LEU A 638 -14.87 -28.99 8.05
CA LEU A 638 -14.24 -29.50 6.83
C LEU A 638 -15.24 -30.15 5.87
N GLY A 639 -14.93 -30.14 4.57
CA GLY A 639 -15.80 -30.66 3.52
C GLY A 639 -17.06 -29.81 3.28
N LYS A 640 -16.97 -28.49 3.54
CA LYS A 640 -18.05 -27.51 3.36
C LYS A 640 -17.61 -26.30 2.55
N PHE A 641 -18.60 -25.60 2.02
CA PHE A 641 -18.47 -24.26 1.50
C PHE A 641 -18.68 -23.25 2.62
N ILE A 642 -17.61 -22.57 3.05
CA ILE A 642 -17.60 -21.63 4.18
C ILE A 642 -17.50 -20.21 3.65
N ALA A 643 -18.40 -19.32 4.05
CA ALA A 643 -18.30 -17.88 3.79
C ALA A 643 -17.89 -17.14 5.07
N VAL A 644 -16.84 -16.33 4.97
CA VAL A 644 -16.41 -15.41 6.04
C VAL A 644 -16.85 -14.01 5.64
N THR A 645 -17.74 -13.43 6.41
CA THR A 645 -18.39 -12.16 6.11
C THR A 645 -18.30 -11.17 7.27
N GLY A 646 -18.86 -9.98 7.09
CA GLY A 646 -18.85 -8.88 8.07
C GLY A 646 -18.48 -7.55 7.43
N VAL A 647 -18.68 -6.46 8.16
CA VAL A 647 -18.42 -5.10 7.66
C VAL A 647 -16.95 -4.90 7.24
N SER A 648 -16.71 -3.88 6.41
CA SER A 648 -15.34 -3.52 6.01
C SER A 648 -14.50 -3.15 7.24
N GLY A 649 -13.25 -3.69 7.31
CA GLY A 649 -12.37 -3.49 8.47
C GLY A 649 -12.72 -4.29 9.73
N SER A 650 -13.68 -5.26 9.69
CA SER A 650 -14.06 -6.08 10.87
C SER A 650 -12.99 -7.09 11.30
N GLY A 651 -11.94 -7.33 10.52
CA GLY A 651 -10.84 -8.23 10.84
C GLY A 651 -10.82 -9.54 10.05
N LYS A 652 -11.61 -9.67 8.97
CA LYS A 652 -11.66 -10.89 8.11
C LYS A 652 -10.29 -11.28 7.58
N SER A 653 -9.58 -10.36 6.94
CA SER A 653 -8.24 -10.62 6.37
C SER A 653 -7.21 -10.90 7.46
N SER A 654 -7.29 -10.20 8.61
CA SER A 654 -6.42 -10.47 9.77
C SER A 654 -6.60 -11.88 10.30
N LEU A 655 -7.85 -12.39 10.36
CA LEU A 655 -8.17 -13.74 10.83
C LEU A 655 -7.71 -14.81 9.81
N ILE A 656 -8.04 -14.63 8.54
CA ILE A 656 -7.86 -15.66 7.52
C ILE A 656 -6.50 -15.52 6.82
N THR A 657 -6.21 -14.38 6.18
CA THR A 657 -5.04 -14.19 5.32
C THR A 657 -3.75 -13.95 6.10
N GLU A 658 -3.85 -13.35 7.31
CA GLU A 658 -2.69 -13.01 8.12
C GLU A 658 -2.47 -13.93 9.33
N THR A 659 -3.49 -14.72 9.73
CA THR A 659 -3.35 -15.70 10.82
C THR A 659 -3.48 -17.12 10.31
N LEU A 660 -4.67 -17.54 9.83
CA LEU A 660 -4.95 -18.93 9.47
C LEU A 660 -4.07 -19.41 8.32
N TYR A 661 -4.02 -18.68 7.20
CA TYR A 661 -3.26 -19.08 6.02
C TYR A 661 -1.76 -19.22 6.29
N PRO A 662 -1.06 -18.27 6.94
CA PRO A 662 0.35 -18.44 7.28
C PRO A 662 0.63 -19.63 8.19
N ILE A 663 -0.25 -19.96 9.14
CA ILE A 663 -0.13 -21.18 9.98
C ILE A 663 -0.15 -22.43 9.10
N LEU A 664 -1.16 -22.55 8.23
CA LEU A 664 -1.30 -23.70 7.34
C LEU A 664 -0.14 -23.78 6.34
N ASN A 665 0.24 -22.64 5.75
CA ASN A 665 1.32 -22.56 4.78
C ASN A 665 2.69 -22.90 5.40
N HIS A 666 2.93 -22.48 6.64
CA HIS A 666 4.12 -22.90 7.38
C HIS A 666 4.12 -24.40 7.68
N HIS A 667 2.98 -24.94 8.08
CA HIS A 667 2.86 -26.39 8.40
C HIS A 667 3.11 -27.28 7.19
N PHE A 668 2.49 -26.98 6.03
CA PHE A 668 2.56 -27.85 4.83
C PHE A 668 3.78 -27.56 3.96
N PHE A 669 4.19 -26.31 3.83
CA PHE A 669 5.21 -25.88 2.86
C PHE A 669 6.43 -25.21 3.48
N ARG A 670 6.50 -25.11 4.83
CA ARG A 670 7.59 -24.44 5.57
C ARG A 670 7.80 -22.99 5.12
N ALA A 671 6.71 -22.31 4.75
CA ALA A 671 6.76 -20.93 4.33
C ALA A 671 7.26 -20.02 5.46
N LYS A 672 7.98 -18.95 5.08
CA LYS A 672 8.66 -18.04 6.03
C LYS A 672 7.73 -16.98 6.64
N LYS A 673 6.53 -16.76 6.07
CA LYS A 673 5.60 -15.72 6.58
C LYS A 673 5.08 -16.14 7.95
N HIS A 674 5.36 -15.33 8.98
CA HIS A 674 4.86 -15.57 10.33
C HIS A 674 3.39 -15.18 10.45
N PRO A 675 2.57 -16.02 11.13
CA PRO A 675 1.18 -15.66 11.44
C PRO A 675 1.12 -14.55 12.51
N LEU A 676 0.00 -13.85 12.58
CA LEU A 676 -0.34 -13.03 13.74
C LEU A 676 -0.45 -13.92 14.99
N ALA A 677 -0.42 -13.32 16.16
CA ALA A 677 -0.43 -14.05 17.43
C ALA A 677 -1.69 -14.91 17.60
N TYR A 678 -1.52 -16.16 18.03
CA TYR A 678 -2.57 -17.11 18.35
C TYR A 678 -2.08 -18.06 19.43
N GLU A 679 -3.00 -18.72 20.14
CA GLU A 679 -2.63 -19.70 21.19
C GLU A 679 -2.36 -21.09 20.59
N LYS A 680 -3.31 -21.61 19.81
CA LYS A 680 -3.25 -22.98 19.29
C LYS A 680 -4.12 -23.18 18.05
N ILE A 681 -3.75 -24.15 17.21
CA ILE A 681 -4.59 -24.66 16.13
C ILE A 681 -4.73 -26.17 16.26
N ASN A 682 -5.95 -26.69 16.07
CA ASN A 682 -6.25 -28.13 16.11
C ASN A 682 -6.82 -28.58 14.76
N GLY A 683 -6.72 -29.87 14.42
CA GLY A 683 -7.32 -30.44 13.20
C GLY A 683 -6.40 -30.44 11.98
N LEU A 684 -5.13 -30.04 12.07
CA LEU A 684 -4.17 -29.99 10.95
C LEU A 684 -3.98 -31.33 10.24
N LYS A 685 -4.18 -32.47 10.93
CA LYS A 685 -4.00 -33.83 10.38
C LYS A 685 -5.08 -34.22 9.36
N GLU A 686 -6.20 -33.53 9.37
CA GLU A 686 -7.35 -33.81 8.50
C GLU A 686 -7.23 -33.14 7.13
N ILE A 687 -6.21 -32.31 6.94
CA ILE A 687 -5.93 -31.54 5.72
C ILE A 687 -4.57 -32.02 5.18
N ASP A 688 -4.41 -32.07 3.87
CA ASP A 688 -3.15 -32.46 3.21
C ASP A 688 -2.42 -31.26 2.59
N LYS A 689 -3.13 -30.22 2.19
CA LYS A 689 -2.53 -28.97 1.69
C LYS A 689 -3.49 -27.78 1.79
N VAL A 690 -2.91 -26.59 1.77
CA VAL A 690 -3.66 -25.32 1.66
C VAL A 690 -3.34 -24.64 0.34
N ILE A 691 -4.34 -24.00 -0.26
CA ILE A 691 -4.20 -23.21 -1.49
C ILE A 691 -4.89 -21.86 -1.27
N GLU A 692 -4.11 -20.79 -1.35
CA GLU A 692 -4.63 -19.42 -1.39
C GLU A 692 -4.79 -18.94 -2.83
N ILE A 693 -5.95 -18.39 -3.13
CA ILE A 693 -6.29 -17.82 -4.44
C ILE A 693 -6.65 -16.35 -4.19
N ASP A 694 -5.64 -15.49 -4.29
CA ASP A 694 -5.72 -14.06 -4.10
C ASP A 694 -5.87 -13.30 -5.43
N GLN A 695 -6.13 -12.01 -5.37
CA GLN A 695 -6.28 -11.12 -6.54
C GLN A 695 -4.93 -10.63 -7.12
N ALA A 696 -3.80 -11.07 -6.57
CA ALA A 696 -2.49 -10.67 -7.08
C ALA A 696 -2.30 -11.13 -8.53
N PRO A 697 -1.63 -10.34 -9.38
CA PRO A 697 -1.37 -10.70 -10.77
C PRO A 697 -0.66 -12.06 -10.90
N ILE A 698 -0.96 -12.82 -11.96
CA ILE A 698 -0.30 -14.11 -12.25
C ILE A 698 1.18 -13.96 -12.68
N GLY A 699 1.67 -12.74 -12.77
CA GLY A 699 3.05 -12.40 -13.04
C GLY A 699 3.23 -10.87 -13.18
N ARG A 700 4.45 -10.40 -12.99
CA ARG A 700 4.78 -8.96 -12.99
C ARG A 700 5.26 -8.43 -14.34
N THR A 701 5.41 -9.29 -15.33
CA THR A 701 5.98 -8.92 -16.62
C THR A 701 5.02 -9.20 -17.77
N PRO A 702 5.12 -8.47 -18.91
CA PRO A 702 4.30 -8.73 -20.10
C PRO A 702 4.48 -10.13 -20.71
N ARG A 703 5.49 -10.89 -20.28
CA ARG A 703 5.75 -12.26 -20.72
C ARG A 703 4.92 -13.29 -19.95
N SER A 704 4.40 -12.95 -18.78
CA SER A 704 3.49 -13.82 -18.05
C SER A 704 2.10 -13.72 -18.68
N ASN A 705 1.45 -14.87 -18.90
CA ASN A 705 0.14 -14.96 -19.51
C ASN A 705 -0.60 -16.22 -19.02
N PRO A 706 -1.92 -16.36 -19.29
CA PRO A 706 -2.69 -17.53 -18.87
C PRO A 706 -2.11 -18.85 -19.32
N SER A 707 -1.59 -18.94 -20.55
CA SER A 707 -1.03 -20.19 -21.07
C SER A 707 0.27 -20.62 -20.38
N THR A 708 1.11 -19.66 -19.97
CA THR A 708 2.36 -19.98 -19.24
C THR A 708 2.06 -20.33 -17.79
N TYR A 709 1.11 -19.66 -17.16
CA TYR A 709 0.76 -19.89 -15.75
C TYR A 709 0.12 -21.27 -15.55
N THR A 710 -0.82 -21.67 -16.42
CA THR A 710 -1.45 -22.99 -16.38
C THR A 710 -0.51 -24.12 -16.86
N GLY A 711 0.64 -23.75 -17.41
CA GLY A 711 1.59 -24.72 -17.99
C GLY A 711 1.14 -25.33 -19.32
N VAL A 712 0.01 -24.93 -19.90
CA VAL A 712 -0.46 -25.44 -21.21
C VAL A 712 0.48 -25.03 -22.35
N PHE A 713 1.17 -23.90 -22.21
CA PHE A 713 2.12 -23.45 -23.23
C PHE A 713 3.30 -24.42 -23.43
N SER A 714 3.71 -25.13 -22.38
CA SER A 714 4.75 -26.15 -22.49
C SER A 714 4.28 -27.35 -23.38
N ASP A 715 3.02 -27.74 -23.22
CA ASP A 715 2.44 -28.82 -24.05
C ASP A 715 2.26 -28.35 -25.50
N ILE A 716 1.86 -27.11 -25.72
CA ILE A 716 1.75 -26.50 -27.06
C ILE A 716 3.13 -26.46 -27.74
N ARG A 717 4.19 -26.02 -27.06
CA ARG A 717 5.55 -26.02 -27.59
C ARG A 717 6.01 -27.44 -27.98
N ASN A 718 5.72 -28.41 -27.15
CA ASN A 718 6.05 -29.80 -27.43
C ASN A 718 5.32 -30.34 -28.69
N LEU A 719 4.06 -29.92 -28.91
CA LEU A 719 3.32 -30.23 -30.13
C LEU A 719 4.01 -29.64 -31.37
N TYR A 720 4.41 -28.35 -31.32
CA TYR A 720 5.08 -27.68 -32.44
C TYR A 720 6.44 -28.31 -32.79
N VAL A 721 7.21 -28.79 -31.81
CA VAL A 721 8.47 -29.51 -32.05
C VAL A 721 8.25 -30.82 -32.82
N GLN A 722 7.08 -31.46 -32.67
CA GLN A 722 6.78 -32.73 -33.34
C GLN A 722 6.38 -32.54 -34.81
N LEU A 723 6.12 -31.35 -35.26
CA LEU A 723 5.74 -31.05 -36.64
C LEU A 723 6.89 -31.37 -37.63
N PRO A 724 6.59 -31.84 -38.83
CA PRO A 724 7.60 -32.21 -39.84
C PRO A 724 8.58 -31.07 -40.13
N GLU A 725 8.10 -29.83 -40.31
CA GLU A 725 8.93 -28.67 -40.55
C GLU A 725 9.91 -28.34 -39.41
N ALA A 726 9.46 -28.46 -38.16
CA ALA A 726 10.31 -28.27 -36.99
C ALA A 726 11.37 -29.36 -36.87
N LYS A 727 11.02 -30.63 -37.18
CA LYS A 727 11.97 -31.73 -37.16
C LYS A 727 13.03 -31.60 -38.25
N ILE A 728 12.65 -31.25 -39.49
CA ILE A 728 13.57 -31.02 -40.59
C ILE A 728 14.61 -29.94 -40.24
N ARG A 729 14.15 -28.86 -39.56
CA ARG A 729 15.02 -27.72 -39.13
C ARG A 729 15.75 -27.99 -37.83
N GLY A 730 15.56 -29.14 -37.18
CA GLY A 730 16.19 -29.49 -35.90
C GLY A 730 15.75 -28.60 -34.72
N TYR A 731 14.54 -28.04 -34.76
CA TYR A 731 14.05 -27.13 -33.73
C TYR A 731 13.74 -27.88 -32.45
N LYS A 732 14.24 -27.35 -31.32
CA LYS A 732 14.00 -27.84 -29.95
C LYS A 732 12.91 -27.01 -29.27
N PRO A 733 12.33 -27.46 -28.14
CA PRO A 733 11.28 -26.73 -27.43
C PRO A 733 11.65 -25.28 -27.06
N GLY A 734 12.93 -24.98 -26.87
CA GLY A 734 13.44 -23.64 -26.63
C GLY A 734 13.20 -22.65 -27.79
N ARG A 735 13.18 -23.16 -29.05
CA ARG A 735 12.89 -22.33 -30.25
C ARG A 735 11.50 -21.70 -30.19
N PHE A 736 10.53 -22.42 -29.66
CA PHE A 736 9.14 -21.99 -29.50
C PHE A 736 8.87 -21.28 -28.18
N SER A 737 9.92 -20.89 -27.43
CA SER A 737 9.80 -20.11 -26.20
C SER A 737 10.14 -18.65 -26.47
N PHE A 738 9.25 -17.74 -26.12
CA PHE A 738 9.52 -16.29 -26.16
C PHE A 738 10.40 -15.80 -24.99
N ASN A 739 10.73 -16.67 -24.02
CA ASN A 739 11.63 -16.34 -22.90
C ASN A 739 13.10 -16.69 -23.17
N VAL A 740 13.38 -17.54 -24.19
CA VAL A 740 14.72 -18.06 -24.48
C VAL A 740 15.20 -17.51 -25.81
N LYS A 741 16.50 -17.17 -25.88
CA LYS A 741 17.14 -16.74 -27.14
C LYS A 741 17.04 -17.83 -28.23
N GLY A 742 16.98 -17.38 -29.48
CA GLY A 742 17.02 -18.23 -30.67
C GLY A 742 15.70 -18.27 -31.45
N GLY A 743 14.54 -18.19 -30.85
CA GLY A 743 13.26 -18.17 -31.56
C GLY A 743 12.42 -16.91 -31.32
N ARG A 744 12.74 -16.15 -30.27
CA ARG A 744 12.06 -14.91 -29.92
C ARG A 744 12.53 -13.74 -30.77
N CYS A 745 11.73 -12.71 -30.89
CA CYS A 745 12.16 -11.40 -31.36
C CYS A 745 13.17 -10.80 -30.37
N GLU A 746 14.38 -10.49 -30.82
CA GLU A 746 15.42 -9.98 -29.90
C GLU A 746 15.23 -8.50 -29.58
N THR A 747 14.54 -7.72 -30.44
CA THR A 747 14.24 -6.30 -30.19
C THR A 747 13.35 -6.10 -28.98
N CYS A 748 12.24 -6.86 -28.86
CA CYS A 748 11.37 -6.83 -27.66
C CYS A 748 11.69 -7.95 -26.68
N GLN A 749 12.71 -8.75 -26.95
CA GLN A 749 13.11 -9.92 -26.12
C GLN A 749 11.95 -10.87 -25.81
N GLY A 750 10.98 -11.00 -26.74
CA GLY A 750 9.80 -11.83 -26.59
C GLY A 750 8.64 -11.22 -25.80
N ALA A 751 8.73 -9.95 -25.39
CA ALA A 751 7.62 -9.28 -24.73
C ALA A 751 6.45 -8.93 -25.69
N GLY A 752 6.75 -8.77 -27.00
CA GLY A 752 5.78 -8.34 -28.01
C GLY A 752 5.57 -6.82 -28.02
N MET A 753 5.98 -6.12 -26.96
CA MET A 753 5.82 -4.67 -26.79
C MET A 753 7.12 -4.06 -26.26
N LYS A 754 7.26 -2.75 -26.43
CA LYS A 754 8.28 -1.92 -25.80
C LYS A 754 7.60 -1.09 -24.71
N VAL A 755 8.25 -0.97 -23.57
CA VAL A 755 7.81 -0.09 -22.48
C VAL A 755 8.56 1.22 -22.64
N ILE A 756 7.82 2.31 -22.75
CA ILE A 756 8.35 3.66 -22.72
C ILE A 756 8.11 4.19 -21.31
N GLU A 757 9.19 4.24 -20.52
CA GLU A 757 9.13 4.77 -19.15
C GLU A 757 8.91 6.28 -19.20
N MET A 758 7.89 6.75 -18.48
CA MET A 758 7.55 8.18 -18.38
C MET A 758 7.75 8.66 -16.95
N ASN A 759 8.62 9.65 -16.73
CA ASN A 759 9.05 10.08 -15.39
C ASN A 759 7.92 10.55 -14.45
N PHE A 760 6.77 10.99 -14.98
CA PHE A 760 5.66 11.54 -14.17
C PHE A 760 4.28 11.00 -14.57
N LEU A 761 4.22 10.12 -15.58
CA LEU A 761 3.00 9.50 -16.08
C LEU A 761 3.15 7.97 -16.05
N PRO A 762 2.06 7.20 -16.13
CA PRO A 762 2.14 5.75 -16.29
C PRO A 762 2.93 5.36 -17.54
N ASP A 763 3.69 4.26 -17.43
CA ASP A 763 4.46 3.72 -18.55
C ASP A 763 3.55 3.40 -19.74
N VAL A 764 4.02 3.75 -20.95
CA VAL A 764 3.29 3.48 -22.19
C VAL A 764 3.80 2.21 -22.83
N HIS A 765 2.90 1.29 -23.16
CA HIS A 765 3.20 0.03 -23.82
C HIS A 765 2.89 0.15 -25.32
N VAL A 766 3.94 0.08 -26.16
CA VAL A 766 3.79 0.19 -27.62
C VAL A 766 4.13 -1.16 -28.27
N PRO A 767 3.35 -1.66 -29.25
CA PRO A 767 3.67 -2.88 -29.97
C PRO A 767 5.08 -2.80 -30.58
N CYS A 768 5.80 -3.91 -30.56
CA CYS A 768 7.16 -3.96 -31.13
C CYS A 768 7.08 -3.84 -32.66
N GLU A 769 7.70 -2.83 -33.24
CA GLU A 769 7.69 -2.54 -34.66
C GLU A 769 8.25 -3.71 -35.51
N GLU A 770 9.27 -4.41 -35.03
CA GLU A 770 9.93 -5.49 -35.77
C GLU A 770 9.06 -6.74 -35.86
N CYS A 771 8.48 -7.21 -34.75
CA CYS A 771 7.64 -8.40 -34.76
C CYS A 771 6.14 -8.09 -34.87
N GLY A 772 5.69 -6.83 -34.85
CA GLY A 772 4.29 -6.45 -34.90
C GLY A 772 3.48 -7.06 -33.75
N GLY A 773 4.04 -7.13 -32.54
CA GLY A 773 3.41 -7.77 -31.38
C GLY A 773 3.57 -9.29 -31.29
N ARG A 774 4.04 -9.97 -32.34
CA ARG A 774 4.03 -11.44 -32.46
C ARG A 774 5.05 -12.17 -31.62
N ARG A 775 5.93 -11.50 -30.88
CA ARG A 775 6.90 -12.05 -29.90
C ARG A 775 8.04 -12.91 -30.48
N TYR A 776 7.93 -13.42 -31.68
CA TYR A 776 8.87 -14.36 -32.31
C TYR A 776 9.52 -13.78 -33.57
N ASN A 777 10.65 -14.35 -33.96
CA ASN A 777 11.27 -14.08 -35.24
C ASN A 777 10.50 -14.78 -36.39
N ARG A 778 10.72 -14.30 -37.60
CA ARG A 778 10.02 -14.74 -38.81
C ARG A 778 10.13 -16.27 -39.03
N GLU A 779 11.31 -16.82 -38.86
CA GLU A 779 11.57 -18.25 -39.09
C GLU A 779 10.77 -19.18 -38.14
N THR A 780 10.59 -18.78 -36.89
CA THR A 780 9.78 -19.55 -35.93
C THR A 780 8.31 -19.52 -36.30
N LEU A 781 7.82 -18.40 -36.85
CA LEU A 781 6.43 -18.22 -37.27
C LEU A 781 6.05 -18.97 -38.54
N GLU A 782 7.04 -19.44 -39.30
CA GLU A 782 6.79 -20.32 -40.50
C GLU A 782 6.25 -21.68 -40.13
N VAL A 783 6.64 -22.24 -38.95
CA VAL A 783 6.13 -23.52 -38.49
C VAL A 783 4.66 -23.39 -38.07
N ARG A 784 3.80 -24.17 -38.73
CA ARG A 784 2.35 -24.03 -38.53
C ARG A 784 1.69 -25.36 -38.21
N TYR A 785 0.82 -25.36 -37.22
CA TYR A 785 -0.11 -26.44 -36.91
C TYR A 785 -1.51 -26.06 -37.36
N ARG A 786 -2.14 -26.87 -38.23
CA ARG A 786 -3.45 -26.55 -38.84
C ARG A 786 -3.54 -25.12 -39.37
N GLY A 787 -2.46 -24.66 -40.05
CA GLY A 787 -2.38 -23.32 -40.64
C GLY A 787 -2.08 -22.18 -39.66
N LYS A 788 -1.96 -22.40 -38.36
CA LYS A 788 -1.69 -21.41 -37.31
C LYS A 788 -0.25 -21.50 -36.81
N SER A 789 0.45 -20.38 -36.74
CA SER A 789 1.75 -20.24 -36.10
C SER A 789 1.61 -20.26 -34.55
N ILE A 790 2.69 -20.38 -33.83
CA ILE A 790 2.64 -20.37 -32.36
C ILE A 790 2.18 -18.99 -31.80
N SER A 791 2.42 -17.90 -32.51
CA SER A 791 1.88 -16.60 -32.17
C SER A 791 0.36 -16.56 -32.37
N ASP A 792 -0.13 -17.03 -33.52
CA ASP A 792 -1.57 -17.06 -33.80
C ASP A 792 -2.33 -17.86 -32.72
N VAL A 793 -1.71 -18.91 -32.17
CA VAL A 793 -2.28 -19.68 -31.05
C VAL A 793 -2.31 -18.89 -29.75
N LEU A 794 -1.30 -18.07 -29.48
CA LEU A 794 -1.33 -17.18 -28.30
C LEU A 794 -2.41 -16.10 -28.41
N ASP A 795 -2.71 -15.65 -29.63
CA ASP A 795 -3.72 -14.64 -29.91
C ASP A 795 -5.16 -15.21 -29.97
N MET A 796 -5.32 -16.55 -29.96
CA MET A 796 -6.63 -17.20 -29.88
C MET A 796 -7.31 -16.90 -28.54
N SER A 797 -8.63 -16.65 -28.58
CA SER A 797 -9.46 -16.73 -27.38
C SER A 797 -9.40 -18.14 -26.78
N ILE A 798 -9.62 -18.26 -25.46
CA ILE A 798 -9.70 -19.57 -24.82
C ILE A 798 -10.81 -20.41 -25.42
N GLU A 799 -11.92 -19.80 -25.84
CA GLU A 799 -13.02 -20.48 -26.49
C GLU A 799 -12.62 -21.07 -27.84
N ASP A 800 -11.98 -20.28 -28.72
CA ASP A 800 -11.47 -20.73 -30.02
C ASP A 800 -10.38 -21.80 -29.84
N ALA A 801 -9.51 -21.63 -28.85
CA ALA A 801 -8.47 -22.58 -28.54
C ALA A 801 -9.03 -23.94 -28.04
N CYS A 802 -10.14 -23.95 -27.32
CA CYS A 802 -10.85 -25.20 -26.97
C CYS A 802 -11.28 -25.96 -28.23
N ALA A 803 -11.90 -25.29 -29.21
CA ALA A 803 -12.29 -25.91 -30.46
C ALA A 803 -11.09 -26.36 -31.30
N PHE A 804 -10.04 -25.54 -31.35
CA PHE A 804 -8.82 -25.82 -32.12
C PHE A 804 -8.05 -27.05 -31.61
N PHE A 805 -7.98 -27.25 -30.30
CA PHE A 805 -7.24 -28.35 -29.64
C PHE A 805 -8.14 -29.48 -29.15
N GLU A 806 -9.39 -29.57 -29.60
CA GLU A 806 -10.35 -30.61 -29.19
C GLU A 806 -9.77 -32.04 -29.25
N ASN A 807 -8.97 -32.34 -30.30
CA ASN A 807 -8.34 -33.64 -30.49
C ASN A 807 -6.99 -33.85 -29.76
N MET A 808 -6.62 -32.91 -28.86
CA MET A 808 -5.38 -32.96 -28.07
C MET A 808 -5.70 -33.01 -26.57
N PRO A 809 -5.97 -34.23 -26.01
CA PRO A 809 -6.57 -34.34 -24.65
C PRO A 809 -5.80 -33.62 -23.55
N VAL A 810 -4.46 -33.62 -23.60
CA VAL A 810 -3.61 -32.96 -22.57
C VAL A 810 -3.76 -31.43 -22.61
N ILE A 811 -3.74 -30.86 -23.82
CA ILE A 811 -3.88 -29.41 -24.04
C ILE A 811 -5.33 -29.00 -23.78
N PHE A 812 -6.29 -29.74 -24.38
CA PHE A 812 -7.72 -29.47 -24.28
C PHE A 812 -8.20 -29.41 -22.81
N ARG A 813 -7.80 -30.39 -21.98
CA ARG A 813 -8.20 -30.44 -20.57
C ARG A 813 -7.81 -29.15 -19.83
N LYS A 814 -6.58 -28.63 -20.01
CA LYS A 814 -6.10 -27.42 -19.34
C LYS A 814 -6.78 -26.15 -19.87
N ILE A 815 -7.07 -26.08 -21.18
CA ILE A 815 -7.77 -24.94 -21.77
C ILE A 815 -9.25 -24.98 -21.37
N LYS A 816 -9.86 -26.16 -21.29
CA LYS A 816 -11.25 -26.33 -20.87
C LYS A 816 -11.47 -25.80 -19.46
N THR A 817 -10.58 -26.06 -18.50
CA THR A 817 -10.72 -25.52 -17.13
C THR A 817 -10.72 -24.00 -17.11
N LEU A 818 -9.97 -23.33 -18.00
CA LEU A 818 -10.04 -21.88 -18.15
C LEU A 818 -11.39 -21.40 -18.69
N LYS A 819 -11.99 -22.15 -19.63
CA LYS A 819 -13.34 -21.87 -20.13
C LYS A 819 -14.39 -22.09 -19.06
N ASP A 820 -14.28 -23.19 -18.30
CA ASP A 820 -15.24 -23.58 -17.25
C ASP A 820 -15.32 -22.55 -16.11
N VAL A 821 -14.23 -21.82 -15.82
CA VAL A 821 -14.25 -20.70 -14.85
C VAL A 821 -14.71 -19.36 -15.45
N GLY A 822 -15.30 -19.36 -16.66
CA GLY A 822 -15.86 -18.17 -17.31
C GLY A 822 -14.83 -17.28 -17.99
N LEU A 823 -13.62 -17.78 -18.33
CA LEU A 823 -12.57 -17.01 -19.01
C LEU A 823 -12.48 -17.28 -20.51
N GLY A 824 -13.56 -17.77 -21.15
CA GLY A 824 -13.58 -18.12 -22.58
C GLY A 824 -13.17 -16.96 -23.50
N TYR A 825 -13.42 -15.72 -23.11
CA TYR A 825 -13.19 -14.51 -23.89
C TYR A 825 -11.74 -13.99 -23.89
N ILE A 826 -10.91 -14.29 -22.88
CA ILE A 826 -9.52 -13.82 -22.84
C ILE A 826 -8.65 -14.64 -23.81
N THR A 827 -7.53 -14.06 -24.28
CA THR A 827 -6.61 -14.78 -25.17
C THR A 827 -5.59 -15.59 -24.35
N LEU A 828 -5.09 -16.69 -24.91
CA LEU A 828 -4.09 -17.55 -24.27
C LEU A 828 -2.79 -16.78 -23.94
N GLY A 829 -2.41 -15.84 -24.78
CA GLY A 829 -1.20 -15.01 -24.67
C GLY A 829 -1.42 -13.63 -24.03
N GLN A 830 -2.62 -13.31 -23.53
CA GLN A 830 -2.91 -12.04 -22.90
C GLN A 830 -1.92 -11.75 -21.75
N SER A 831 -1.34 -10.55 -21.76
CA SER A 831 -0.37 -10.17 -20.74
C SER A 831 -1.01 -10.15 -19.34
N SER A 832 -0.28 -10.65 -18.34
CA SER A 832 -0.72 -10.58 -16.93
C SER A 832 -0.97 -9.15 -16.44
N THR A 833 -0.32 -8.16 -17.04
CA THR A 833 -0.47 -6.75 -16.68
C THR A 833 -1.79 -6.14 -17.16
N THR A 834 -2.46 -6.77 -18.16
CA THR A 834 -3.75 -6.34 -18.70
C THR A 834 -4.94 -7.10 -18.12
N LEU A 835 -4.70 -8.15 -17.33
CA LEU A 835 -5.77 -8.89 -16.66
C LEU A 835 -6.28 -8.09 -15.45
N SER A 836 -7.60 -8.12 -15.24
CA SER A 836 -8.21 -7.66 -13.99
C SER A 836 -7.83 -8.57 -12.81
N GLY A 837 -7.99 -8.10 -11.57
CA GLY A 837 -7.76 -8.92 -10.38
C GLY A 837 -8.60 -10.20 -10.36
N GLY A 838 -9.87 -10.11 -10.70
CA GLY A 838 -10.78 -11.27 -10.79
C GLY A 838 -10.44 -12.25 -11.92
N GLU A 839 -9.97 -11.76 -13.07
CA GLU A 839 -9.47 -12.63 -14.15
C GLU A 839 -8.21 -13.39 -13.74
N ALA A 840 -7.24 -12.70 -13.10
CA ALA A 840 -6.03 -13.32 -12.59
C ALA A 840 -6.35 -14.41 -11.54
N GLN A 841 -7.30 -14.15 -10.65
CA GLN A 841 -7.78 -15.10 -9.65
C GLN A 841 -8.43 -16.32 -10.27
N ARG A 842 -9.28 -16.15 -11.30
CA ARG A 842 -9.90 -17.26 -12.04
C ARG A 842 -8.88 -18.09 -12.82
N VAL A 843 -7.80 -17.49 -13.36
CA VAL A 843 -6.69 -18.25 -13.97
C VAL A 843 -5.98 -19.12 -12.92
N LYS A 844 -5.78 -18.61 -11.71
CA LYS A 844 -5.21 -19.41 -10.60
C LYS A 844 -6.12 -20.56 -10.23
N LEU A 845 -7.42 -20.31 -10.09
CA LEU A 845 -8.43 -21.33 -9.80
C LEU A 845 -8.46 -22.42 -10.89
N ALA A 846 -8.48 -22.06 -12.17
CA ALA A 846 -8.43 -23.00 -13.30
C ALA A 846 -7.16 -23.89 -13.27
N THR A 847 -6.03 -23.31 -12.85
CA THR A 847 -4.78 -24.05 -12.72
C THR A 847 -4.89 -25.14 -11.66
N GLU A 848 -5.48 -24.82 -10.50
CA GLU A 848 -5.67 -25.80 -9.43
C GLU A 848 -6.68 -26.89 -9.83
N LEU A 849 -7.78 -26.51 -10.48
CA LEU A 849 -8.78 -27.46 -11.01
C LEU A 849 -8.20 -28.46 -12.02
N SER A 850 -7.17 -28.06 -12.77
CA SER A 850 -6.51 -28.92 -13.75
C SER A 850 -5.65 -30.01 -13.13
N LYS A 851 -5.29 -29.88 -11.83
CA LYS A 851 -4.45 -30.82 -11.08
C LYS A 851 -5.27 -31.99 -10.54
N LYS A 852 -4.58 -33.07 -10.16
CA LYS A 852 -5.23 -34.22 -9.48
C LYS A 852 -5.63 -33.80 -8.07
N ASP A 853 -6.87 -34.02 -7.73
CA ASP A 853 -7.45 -33.70 -6.44
C ASP A 853 -7.30 -34.86 -5.44
N THR A 854 -7.14 -34.52 -4.15
CA THR A 854 -7.01 -35.48 -3.03
C THR A 854 -8.27 -35.53 -2.18
N GLY A 855 -9.21 -34.60 -2.30
CA GLY A 855 -10.41 -34.49 -1.49
C GLY A 855 -10.17 -34.00 -0.05
N LYS A 856 -8.95 -33.54 0.28
CA LYS A 856 -8.57 -33.02 1.61
C LYS A 856 -7.89 -31.67 1.54
N THR A 857 -8.03 -30.96 0.43
CA THR A 857 -7.43 -29.64 0.22
C THR A 857 -8.29 -28.55 0.87
N PHE A 858 -7.63 -27.60 1.54
CA PHE A 858 -8.25 -26.42 2.10
C PHE A 858 -7.99 -25.21 1.16
N TYR A 859 -9.02 -24.78 0.44
CA TYR A 859 -8.96 -23.61 -0.45
C TYR A 859 -9.37 -22.35 0.30
N ILE A 860 -8.61 -21.27 0.15
CA ILE A 860 -8.90 -19.94 0.66
C ILE A 860 -8.98 -18.98 -0.52
N LEU A 861 -10.14 -18.33 -0.70
CA LEU A 861 -10.36 -17.35 -1.75
C LEU A 861 -10.72 -16.01 -1.11
N ASP A 862 -10.06 -14.95 -1.59
CA ASP A 862 -10.29 -13.59 -1.11
C ASP A 862 -11.09 -12.81 -2.15
N GLU A 863 -12.34 -12.47 -1.81
CA GLU A 863 -13.31 -11.73 -2.64
C GLU A 863 -13.38 -12.22 -4.10
N PRO A 864 -13.69 -13.51 -4.36
CA PRO A 864 -13.63 -14.08 -5.71
C PRO A 864 -14.71 -13.55 -6.67
N THR A 865 -15.72 -12.82 -6.19
CA THR A 865 -16.77 -12.23 -7.03
C THR A 865 -16.46 -10.82 -7.51
N THR A 866 -15.29 -10.30 -7.20
CA THR A 866 -14.84 -8.97 -7.60
C THR A 866 -14.90 -8.78 -9.13
N GLY A 867 -15.59 -7.75 -9.60
CA GLY A 867 -15.73 -7.43 -11.04
C GLY A 867 -16.56 -8.42 -11.85
N LEU A 868 -17.39 -9.22 -11.20
CA LEU A 868 -18.21 -10.22 -11.85
C LEU A 868 -19.67 -9.78 -11.98
N HIS A 869 -20.23 -9.98 -13.17
CA HIS A 869 -21.67 -9.90 -13.38
C HIS A 869 -22.37 -11.08 -12.70
N PHE A 870 -23.66 -10.96 -12.37
CA PHE A 870 -24.48 -11.99 -11.70
C PHE A 870 -24.34 -13.38 -12.36
N GLU A 871 -24.32 -13.45 -13.70
CA GLU A 871 -24.13 -14.71 -14.42
C GLU A 871 -22.75 -15.32 -14.20
N ASP A 872 -21.70 -14.49 -14.20
CA ASP A 872 -20.34 -14.95 -13.95
C ASP A 872 -20.18 -15.48 -12.51
N ILE A 873 -20.90 -14.87 -11.54
CA ILE A 873 -20.98 -15.36 -10.15
C ILE A 873 -21.63 -16.74 -10.11
N ASN A 874 -22.73 -16.94 -10.84
CA ASN A 874 -23.39 -18.23 -10.90
C ASN A 874 -22.48 -19.33 -11.46
N VAL A 875 -21.71 -19.04 -12.53
CA VAL A 875 -20.71 -19.95 -13.07
C VAL A 875 -19.62 -20.26 -12.05
N LEU A 876 -19.09 -19.25 -11.38
CA LEU A 876 -18.06 -19.42 -10.34
C LEU A 876 -18.55 -20.28 -9.19
N LEU A 877 -19.77 -20.05 -8.69
CA LEU A 877 -20.39 -20.86 -7.64
C LEU A 877 -20.54 -22.32 -8.03
N GLY A 878 -20.87 -22.60 -9.30
CA GLY A 878 -20.87 -23.98 -9.83
C GLY A 878 -19.51 -24.66 -9.67
N VAL A 879 -18.45 -23.95 -10.02
CA VAL A 879 -17.07 -24.45 -9.91
C VAL A 879 -16.64 -24.68 -8.45
N LEU A 880 -16.96 -23.73 -7.55
CA LEU A 880 -16.63 -23.86 -6.13
C LEU A 880 -17.40 -25.01 -5.47
N ASN A 881 -18.65 -25.19 -5.83
CA ASN A 881 -19.46 -26.33 -5.39
C ASN A 881 -18.89 -27.67 -5.85
N GLU A 882 -18.42 -27.79 -7.09
CA GLU A 882 -17.75 -28.99 -7.61
C GLU A 882 -16.50 -29.35 -6.79
N LEU A 883 -15.72 -28.35 -6.35
CA LEU A 883 -14.58 -28.59 -5.46
C LEU A 883 -15.00 -29.17 -4.11
N VAL A 884 -16.08 -28.66 -3.53
CA VAL A 884 -16.61 -29.16 -2.24
C VAL A 884 -17.17 -30.57 -2.40
N GLU A 885 -17.87 -30.87 -3.49
CA GLU A 885 -18.42 -32.19 -3.79
C GLU A 885 -17.32 -33.27 -3.92
N LYS A 886 -16.13 -32.88 -4.32
CA LYS A 886 -14.93 -33.75 -4.32
C LYS A 886 -14.33 -33.99 -2.93
N GLY A 887 -14.93 -33.45 -1.86
CA GLY A 887 -14.52 -33.62 -0.48
C GLY A 887 -13.66 -32.49 0.10
N ASN A 888 -13.27 -31.50 -0.70
CA ASN A 888 -12.44 -30.39 -0.27
C ASN A 888 -13.21 -29.39 0.61
N THR A 889 -12.48 -28.58 1.35
CA THR A 889 -13.03 -27.42 2.06
C THR A 889 -12.74 -26.15 1.25
N VAL A 890 -13.77 -25.36 1.00
CA VAL A 890 -13.65 -24.08 0.30
C VAL A 890 -14.08 -22.97 1.24
N LEU A 891 -13.16 -22.11 1.61
CA LEU A 891 -13.40 -20.92 2.41
C LEU A 891 -13.29 -19.68 1.52
N VAL A 892 -14.33 -18.86 1.51
CA VAL A 892 -14.35 -17.59 0.79
C VAL A 892 -14.50 -16.43 1.77
N ILE A 893 -13.71 -15.38 1.62
CA ILE A 893 -13.96 -14.09 2.26
C ILE A 893 -14.84 -13.31 1.31
N GLU A 894 -16.06 -12.94 1.71
CA GLU A 894 -17.02 -12.34 0.79
C GLU A 894 -17.99 -11.34 1.44
N HIS A 895 -18.40 -10.38 0.62
CA HIS A 895 -19.45 -9.41 0.92
C HIS A 895 -20.70 -9.60 0.08
N ASN A 896 -20.58 -10.33 -1.03
CA ASN A 896 -21.67 -10.59 -1.96
C ASN A 896 -22.69 -11.53 -1.33
N LEU A 897 -23.93 -11.07 -1.19
CA LEU A 897 -24.99 -11.82 -0.53
C LEU A 897 -25.42 -13.07 -1.33
N ASP A 898 -25.26 -13.06 -2.66
CA ASP A 898 -25.52 -14.22 -3.50
C ASP A 898 -24.59 -15.40 -3.18
N VAL A 899 -23.34 -15.12 -2.79
CA VAL A 899 -22.38 -16.13 -2.31
C VAL A 899 -22.73 -16.58 -0.90
N VAL A 900 -23.01 -15.61 -0.02
CA VAL A 900 -23.34 -15.91 1.39
C VAL A 900 -24.58 -16.79 1.52
N LYS A 901 -25.65 -16.52 0.72
CA LYS A 901 -26.89 -17.31 0.78
C LYS A 901 -26.72 -18.76 0.30
N VAL A 902 -25.68 -19.04 -0.53
CA VAL A 902 -25.40 -20.40 -1.07
C VAL A 902 -24.46 -21.19 -0.16
N ALA A 903 -23.69 -20.56 0.72
CA ALA A 903 -22.71 -21.19 1.59
C ALA A 903 -23.35 -22.22 2.56
N ASP A 904 -22.61 -23.31 2.86
CA ASP A 904 -23.03 -24.30 3.85
C ASP A 904 -22.85 -23.80 5.30
N TRP A 905 -21.86 -22.93 5.50
CA TRP A 905 -21.47 -22.36 6.79
C TRP A 905 -21.05 -20.91 6.65
N VAL A 906 -21.43 -20.08 7.56
CA VAL A 906 -21.09 -18.65 7.59
C VAL A 906 -20.40 -18.30 8.91
N ILE A 907 -19.33 -17.53 8.81
CA ILE A 907 -18.64 -16.93 9.96
C ILE A 907 -18.73 -15.42 9.78
N ASP A 908 -19.47 -14.74 10.64
CA ASP A 908 -19.71 -13.30 10.58
C ASP A 908 -18.89 -12.55 11.63
N LEU A 909 -18.06 -11.60 11.19
CA LEU A 909 -17.22 -10.76 12.05
C LEU A 909 -17.79 -9.34 12.17
N GLY A 910 -17.72 -8.76 13.33
CA GLY A 910 -18.21 -7.39 13.57
C GLY A 910 -18.00 -6.97 15.01
N GLU A 911 -18.81 -6.10 15.57
CA GLU A 911 -20.01 -5.38 15.07
C GLU A 911 -19.70 -4.30 14.03
N GLU A 912 -18.59 -3.59 14.20
CA GLU A 912 -18.09 -2.48 13.40
C GLU A 912 -16.70 -2.80 12.79
N GLY A 913 -16.15 -1.86 12.01
CA GLY A 913 -14.77 -1.90 11.56
C GLY A 913 -13.79 -1.35 12.59
N GLY A 914 -12.47 -1.59 12.38
CA GLY A 914 -11.40 -1.04 13.21
C GLY A 914 -11.47 -1.50 14.67
N ALA A 915 -11.32 -0.57 15.61
CA ALA A 915 -11.32 -0.87 17.05
C ALA A 915 -12.66 -1.46 17.56
N GLY A 916 -13.77 -1.17 16.89
CA GLY A 916 -15.09 -1.74 17.17
C GLY A 916 -15.29 -3.16 16.67
N GLY A 917 -14.40 -3.65 15.79
CA GLY A 917 -14.44 -4.98 15.21
C GLY A 917 -13.68 -6.05 15.99
N GLY A 918 -13.26 -7.09 15.27
CA GLY A 918 -12.38 -8.13 15.79
C GLY A 918 -13.05 -9.16 16.71
N LYS A 919 -14.35 -9.37 16.55
CA LYS A 919 -15.14 -10.39 17.29
C LYS A 919 -15.93 -11.24 16.31
N ILE A 920 -16.13 -12.51 16.63
CA ILE A 920 -17.11 -13.34 15.93
C ILE A 920 -18.50 -13.00 16.48
N LEU A 921 -19.43 -12.65 15.58
CA LEU A 921 -20.82 -12.39 15.91
C LEU A 921 -21.68 -13.63 15.76
N PHE A 922 -21.33 -14.47 14.78
CA PHE A 922 -22.09 -15.65 14.46
C PHE A 922 -21.21 -16.71 13.74
N GLU A 923 -21.49 -17.97 14.04
CA GLU A 923 -21.00 -19.16 13.34
C GLU A 923 -22.17 -20.13 13.13
N GLY A 924 -22.46 -20.52 11.90
CA GLY A 924 -23.59 -21.39 11.60
C GLY A 924 -24.05 -21.33 10.14
N THR A 925 -25.29 -21.79 9.89
CA THR A 925 -25.87 -21.71 8.54
C THR A 925 -26.37 -20.29 8.22
N PRO A 926 -26.53 -19.93 6.93
CA PRO A 926 -27.10 -18.63 6.52
C PRO A 926 -28.47 -18.35 7.16
N GLU A 927 -29.31 -19.38 7.31
CA GLU A 927 -30.63 -19.28 7.93
C GLU A 927 -30.53 -18.90 9.44
N GLY A 928 -29.51 -19.40 10.13
CA GLY A 928 -29.20 -19.02 11.51
C GLY A 928 -28.71 -17.58 11.63
N LEU A 929 -27.89 -17.12 10.66
CA LEU A 929 -27.38 -15.74 10.62
C LEU A 929 -28.50 -14.70 10.52
N ILE A 930 -29.54 -14.96 9.75
CA ILE A 930 -30.71 -14.07 9.59
C ILE A 930 -31.41 -13.83 10.94
N GLN A 931 -31.37 -14.80 11.85
CA GLN A 931 -32.00 -14.69 13.17
C GLN A 931 -31.16 -13.92 14.18
N ASN A 932 -29.88 -13.61 13.85
CA ASN A 932 -29.01 -12.84 14.73
C ASN A 932 -29.32 -11.34 14.62
N PRO A 933 -29.83 -10.69 15.67
CA PRO A 933 -30.26 -9.28 15.62
C PRO A 933 -29.09 -8.30 15.54
N ILE A 934 -27.89 -8.73 15.92
CA ILE A 934 -26.68 -7.88 15.95
C ILE A 934 -26.00 -7.87 14.59
N SER A 935 -26.13 -8.95 13.80
CA SER A 935 -25.48 -9.08 12.50
C SER A 935 -26.09 -8.15 11.47
N LEU A 936 -25.25 -7.22 10.97
CA LEU A 936 -25.64 -6.38 9.83
C LEU A 936 -25.76 -7.20 8.55
N THR A 937 -24.85 -8.15 8.33
CA THR A 937 -24.93 -9.08 7.21
C THR A 937 -26.23 -9.89 7.24
N GLY A 938 -26.64 -10.39 8.41
CA GLY A 938 -27.90 -11.11 8.58
C GLY A 938 -29.13 -10.27 8.22
N LYS A 939 -29.11 -8.97 8.55
CA LYS A 939 -30.18 -8.03 8.22
C LYS A 939 -30.36 -7.84 6.71
N PHE A 940 -29.27 -7.70 5.96
CA PHE A 940 -29.30 -7.56 4.49
C PHE A 940 -29.60 -8.90 3.82
N LEU A 941 -29.03 -10.00 4.33
CA LEU A 941 -29.29 -11.35 3.84
C LEU A 941 -30.76 -11.74 3.93
N LYS A 942 -31.46 -11.30 4.98
CA LYS A 942 -32.91 -11.52 5.13
C LYS A 942 -33.69 -10.93 3.95
N LYS A 943 -33.33 -9.73 3.52
CA LYS A 943 -33.99 -9.08 2.36
C LYS A 943 -33.72 -9.84 1.06
N GLU A 944 -32.51 -10.40 0.88
CA GLU A 944 -32.11 -11.10 -0.33
C GLU A 944 -32.69 -12.52 -0.41
N MET A 945 -32.98 -13.16 0.72
CA MET A 945 -33.58 -14.50 0.77
C MET A 945 -35.11 -14.49 0.74
N ASP A 946 -35.75 -13.31 0.62
CA ASP A 946 -37.23 -13.14 0.58
C ASP A 946 -37.92 -13.75 1.83
N ILE A 947 -37.30 -13.74 3.05
CA ILE A 947 -37.81 -14.31 4.30
C ILE A 947 -38.30 -13.21 5.27
#